data_18bc2cadb76a2611f3f4332473972eac
#
_entry.id   18bc2cadb76a2611f3f4332473972eac
#
_cell.length_a   1.000
_cell.length_b   1.000
_cell.length_c   1.000
_cell.angle_alpha   90.00
_cell.angle_beta   90.00
_cell.angle_gamma   90.00
#
_symmetry.space_group_name_H-M   'P 1'
#
loop_
_entity.id
_entity.type
_entity.pdbx_description
1 polymer ?
#
loop_
_entity_poly.entity_id
_entity_poly.type
_entity_poly.pdbx_seq_one_letter_code
_entity_poly.pdbx_strand_id
1 'polypeptide(L)'
;MPQKTKHTPMMQQYFSIKEKYPDCLLFYRLGDFYELFYDDAIEAARLLEITLTSRNKNAEDPIPMCGVPHHAAKEYIKTLIELGKKVAICEQLEDPKLTKGMVKRDVVQVLTPGTYTEYQAQNQNHYLVSILPLVGKRFALSYVDVSTGELKVTQLENLEEVRSECSSLMCREVVLVESDVTEELRHLFTSMQILISTIEKDEINAEDCTDLVSELEDEASIRCVQNLLSYLKLTQKRSFSHLQKAQAYQSEFYLSMNYETKRNLELTTTIRANQKHGSLFWFLDETQTAMGGRLLKQWLEKPLVLEGAIQKRHALVETLNQHYFERTDFIETLKRVYDLERIVGKVSFGTANARDLLQLKQTLGQVPIFKSIVDSLDSEEWSALGENLFDIPELYDLIDRAIDEDAPLTISDGNIIRSGYNATLDTYRDTMKHGKEWIAALQQQEREQTGISSLKISFNKVFGYYIEVTKSNLSKLDSSRYERKQTLANAERFITPELKEKETLILEAEEKSSALEYQLFVEVREQVKHYTAQLQQLAKTVATIDVLQAFSVVSERYHLVKPTVSMKNRRLWIEDGRHPVVEKVMGQSTYVPNSISMSPEEHILLITGPNMSGKSTYMRQLALCVILAQIGCFVPAKSATIPVFTKIFTRIGAADDLISGQSTFMVEMMETNHALRNADETSLLLFDEIGRGTATYDGMALAEAIITYIHEHLTAKVLFSTHYHELTRLSEKYADLRNVHVGAVEENGEVVFLHKVLEGPADKSYGIHVAKLAGLPRELLENASTILNHLEAKGAASDNSTYVEQVSLFEEERESLPEWVHELKGLNLMSMTPMDAMNILYKWQQMEKGE
;
A
#
# COMPACT_ATOMS: atom_id res chain seq x y z
N MET A 1 11.47 49.24 -16.70
CA MET A 1 11.43 48.02 -17.59
C MET A 1 12.72 47.28 -17.34
N PRO A 2 12.68 46.06 -16.76
CA PRO A 2 13.88 45.25 -16.63
C PRO A 2 14.28 44.78 -18.02
N GLN A 3 15.57 44.86 -18.36
CA GLN A 3 16.16 44.37 -19.62
C GLN A 3 15.86 42.89 -19.76
N LYS A 4 15.20 42.50 -20.86
CA LYS A 4 15.07 41.08 -21.31
C LYS A 4 16.46 40.48 -21.49
N THR A 5 16.94 39.75 -20.53
CA THR A 5 18.10 38.86 -20.69
C THR A 5 17.82 37.93 -21.86
N LYS A 6 18.63 38.01 -22.90
CA LYS A 6 18.54 37.13 -24.07
C LYS A 6 18.97 35.73 -23.66
N HIS A 7 18.00 34.90 -23.26
CA HIS A 7 18.24 33.50 -23.00
C HIS A 7 18.77 32.81 -24.28
N THR A 8 19.66 31.87 -24.10
CA THR A 8 20.11 31.02 -25.24
C THR A 8 18.92 30.22 -25.78
N PRO A 9 18.94 29.82 -27.07
CA PRO A 9 17.82 29.04 -27.66
C PRO A 9 17.44 27.82 -26.84
N MET A 10 18.41 27.11 -26.28
CA MET A 10 18.18 25.97 -25.36
C MET A 10 17.41 26.37 -24.08
N MET A 11 17.78 27.49 -23.46
CA MET A 11 17.08 27.96 -22.28
C MET A 11 15.67 28.47 -22.59
N GLN A 12 15.44 29.02 -23.81
CA GLN A 12 14.09 29.37 -24.26
C GLN A 12 13.22 28.12 -24.38
N GLN A 13 13.76 27.01 -24.93
CA GLN A 13 13.08 25.73 -25.01
C GLN A 13 12.81 25.16 -23.60
N TYR A 14 13.79 25.23 -22.67
CA TYR A 14 13.63 24.81 -21.29
C TYR A 14 12.47 25.53 -20.62
N PHE A 15 12.42 26.86 -20.67
CA PHE A 15 11.35 27.64 -20.05
C PHE A 15 9.98 27.35 -20.66
N SER A 16 9.90 27.22 -22.00
CA SER A 16 8.62 26.90 -22.64
C SER A 16 8.05 25.53 -22.24
N ILE A 17 8.93 24.59 -21.85
CA ILE A 17 8.54 23.30 -21.32
C ILE A 17 8.21 23.43 -19.82
N LYS A 18 9.05 24.13 -19.03
CA LYS A 18 8.84 24.29 -17.60
C LYS A 18 7.53 25.02 -17.25
N GLU A 19 7.13 26.02 -18.07
CA GLU A 19 5.85 26.71 -17.92
C GLU A 19 4.63 25.80 -17.99
N LYS A 20 4.72 24.65 -18.68
CA LYS A 20 3.66 23.65 -18.76
C LYS A 20 3.64 22.69 -17.56
N TYR A 21 4.74 22.61 -16.81
CA TYR A 21 4.91 21.70 -15.69
C TYR A 21 5.51 22.42 -14.46
N PRO A 22 4.84 23.46 -13.95
CA PRO A 22 5.41 24.33 -12.92
C PRO A 22 5.66 23.61 -11.60
N ASP A 23 4.84 22.63 -11.26
CA ASP A 23 4.85 21.83 -10.02
C ASP A 23 5.75 20.58 -10.09
N CYS A 24 6.44 20.35 -11.23
CA CYS A 24 7.29 19.18 -11.44
C CYS A 24 8.77 19.56 -11.46
N LEU A 25 9.63 18.74 -10.91
CA LEU A 25 11.08 18.82 -11.13
C LEU A 25 11.38 18.36 -12.56
N LEU A 26 11.91 19.24 -13.42
CA LEU A 26 12.12 18.96 -14.84
C LEU A 26 13.48 18.32 -15.09
N PHE A 27 13.51 17.02 -15.36
CA PHE A 27 14.67 16.26 -15.79
C PHE A 27 14.90 16.44 -17.28
N TYR A 28 15.73 17.42 -17.62
CA TYR A 28 15.94 17.86 -19.00
C TYR A 28 17.12 17.14 -19.64
N ARG A 29 16.90 16.32 -20.67
CA ARG A 29 17.93 15.50 -21.32
C ARG A 29 18.93 16.34 -22.09
N LEU A 30 20.22 16.22 -21.72
CA LEU A 30 21.35 16.80 -22.42
C LEU A 30 22.48 15.78 -22.58
N GLY A 31 22.57 15.17 -23.75
CA GLY A 31 23.52 14.08 -24.00
C GLY A 31 23.30 12.90 -23.08
N ASP A 32 24.31 12.52 -22.29
CA ASP A 32 24.26 11.38 -21.37
C ASP A 32 23.76 11.73 -19.97
N PHE A 33 23.28 12.97 -19.76
CA PHE A 33 22.79 13.45 -18.48
C PHE A 33 21.36 13.96 -18.56
N TYR A 34 20.64 13.89 -17.42
CA TYR A 34 19.53 14.75 -17.13
C TYR A 34 20.02 15.92 -16.30
N GLU A 35 19.82 17.12 -16.78
CA GLU A 35 20.18 18.35 -16.08
C GLU A 35 18.93 19.07 -15.57
N LEU A 36 19.01 19.63 -14.38
CA LEU A 36 18.00 20.46 -13.77
C LEU A 36 18.58 21.87 -13.61
N PHE A 37 17.73 22.92 -13.72
CA PHE A 37 18.15 24.30 -13.70
C PHE A 37 17.33 25.11 -12.71
N TYR A 38 17.88 26.26 -12.25
CA TYR A 38 17.25 27.22 -11.34
C TYR A 38 16.74 26.57 -10.06
N ASP A 39 15.49 26.84 -9.67
CA ASP A 39 14.89 26.35 -8.43
C ASP A 39 14.81 24.81 -8.39
N ASP A 40 14.54 24.18 -9.52
CA ASP A 40 14.54 22.70 -9.62
C ASP A 40 15.92 22.12 -9.27
N ALA A 41 17.01 22.82 -9.70
CA ALA A 41 18.36 22.36 -9.39
C ALA A 41 18.70 22.54 -7.90
N ILE A 42 18.28 23.65 -7.30
CA ILE A 42 18.52 23.93 -5.87
C ILE A 42 17.77 22.91 -5.02
N GLU A 43 16.50 22.67 -5.33
CA GLU A 43 15.66 21.71 -4.61
C GLU A 43 16.18 20.28 -4.77
N ALA A 44 16.41 19.84 -6.01
CA ALA A 44 16.89 18.48 -6.30
C ALA A 44 18.28 18.23 -5.68
N ALA A 45 19.20 19.19 -5.75
CA ALA A 45 20.53 19.04 -5.16
C ALA A 45 20.45 18.84 -3.64
N ARG A 46 19.55 19.56 -2.97
CA ARG A 46 19.31 19.42 -1.52
C ARG A 46 18.69 18.06 -1.18
N LEU A 47 17.64 17.64 -1.91
CA LEU A 47 16.92 16.42 -1.62
C LEU A 47 17.69 15.15 -1.95
N LEU A 48 18.51 15.19 -3.01
CA LEU A 48 19.30 14.05 -3.48
C LEU A 48 20.74 14.05 -2.94
N GLU A 49 21.11 15.06 -2.16
CA GLU A 49 22.48 15.25 -1.62
C GLU A 49 23.56 15.24 -2.72
N ILE A 50 23.23 15.79 -3.91
CA ILE A 50 24.16 15.88 -5.03
C ILE A 50 24.73 17.30 -5.16
N THR A 51 25.86 17.43 -5.87
CA THR A 51 26.56 18.70 -6.01
C THR A 51 25.76 19.70 -6.83
N LEU A 52 25.41 20.85 -6.24
CA LEU A 52 24.91 22.01 -6.96
C LEU A 52 26.08 22.72 -7.63
N THR A 53 26.00 22.92 -8.93
CA THR A 53 26.99 23.65 -9.74
C THR A 53 26.32 24.82 -10.45
N SER A 54 27.01 25.51 -11.30
CA SER A 54 26.44 26.59 -12.14
C SER A 54 26.91 26.48 -13.57
N ARG A 55 26.01 26.75 -14.48
CA ARG A 55 26.32 26.94 -15.90
C ARG A 55 26.76 28.40 -16.11
N ASN A 56 27.76 28.63 -16.93
CA ASN A 56 28.35 29.96 -17.17
C ASN A 56 28.90 30.63 -15.90
N LYS A 57 29.77 29.94 -15.15
CA LYS A 57 30.40 30.42 -13.90
C LYS A 57 30.99 31.81 -13.95
N ASN A 58 31.34 32.30 -15.13
CA ASN A 58 31.96 33.61 -15.36
C ASN A 58 30.97 34.71 -15.81
N ALA A 59 29.65 34.41 -15.85
CA ALA A 59 28.62 35.39 -16.17
C ALA A 59 28.26 36.19 -14.91
N GLU A 60 27.72 37.41 -15.10
CA GLU A 60 27.21 38.26 -13.99
C GLU A 60 26.08 37.56 -13.20
N ASP A 61 25.35 36.64 -13.86
CA ASP A 61 24.25 35.87 -13.24
C ASP A 61 24.39 34.37 -13.63
N PRO A 62 25.14 33.57 -12.84
CA PRO A 62 25.36 32.15 -13.13
C PRO A 62 24.11 31.33 -12.85
N ILE A 63 23.69 30.49 -13.80
CA ILE A 63 22.50 29.66 -13.71
C ILE A 63 22.78 28.46 -12.79
N PRO A 64 22.09 28.32 -11.64
CA PRO A 64 22.19 27.10 -10.80
C PRO A 64 21.83 25.85 -11.60
N MET A 65 22.62 24.79 -11.45
CA MET A 65 22.46 23.56 -12.20
C MET A 65 22.91 22.36 -11.35
N CYS A 66 22.19 21.27 -11.45
CA CYS A 66 22.67 19.94 -11.04
C CYS A 66 22.33 18.93 -12.13
N GLY A 67 22.95 17.77 -12.10
CA GLY A 67 22.72 16.76 -13.14
C GLY A 67 23.02 15.37 -12.64
N VAL A 68 22.29 14.40 -13.19
CA VAL A 68 22.44 12.96 -12.92
C VAL A 68 22.67 12.21 -14.23
N PRO A 69 23.52 11.17 -14.24
CA PRO A 69 23.73 10.36 -15.44
C PRO A 69 22.42 9.68 -15.83
N HIS A 70 22.10 9.66 -17.13
CA HIS A 70 20.87 9.05 -17.63
C HIS A 70 20.69 7.58 -17.20
N HIS A 71 21.75 6.78 -17.26
CA HIS A 71 21.71 5.38 -16.87
C HIS A 71 21.45 5.15 -15.36
N ALA A 72 21.74 6.13 -14.51
CA ALA A 72 21.54 6.07 -13.06
C ALA A 72 20.30 6.86 -12.60
N ALA A 73 19.60 7.56 -13.49
CA ALA A 73 18.51 8.48 -13.16
C ALA A 73 17.37 7.82 -12.38
N LYS A 74 17.10 6.54 -12.61
CA LYS A 74 16.00 5.80 -11.98
C LYS A 74 16.05 5.82 -10.45
N GLU A 75 17.21 5.62 -9.85
CA GLU A 75 17.36 5.65 -8.37
C GLU A 75 17.13 7.06 -7.80
N TYR A 76 17.62 8.09 -8.48
CA TYR A 76 17.40 9.47 -8.06
C TYR A 76 15.93 9.88 -8.18
N ILE A 77 15.27 9.50 -9.28
CA ILE A 77 13.84 9.74 -9.50
C ILE A 77 13.03 9.04 -8.41
N LYS A 78 13.34 7.78 -8.11
CA LYS A 78 12.69 7.02 -7.03
C LYS A 78 12.76 7.78 -5.69
N THR A 79 13.93 8.27 -5.31
CA THR A 79 14.11 9.04 -4.08
C THR A 79 13.22 10.28 -4.04
N LEU A 80 13.13 11.03 -5.15
CA LEU A 80 12.28 12.21 -5.24
C LEU A 80 10.79 11.87 -5.12
N ILE A 81 10.35 10.81 -5.78
CA ILE A 81 8.97 10.33 -5.72
C ILE A 81 8.61 9.86 -4.29
N GLU A 82 9.53 9.17 -3.60
CA GLU A 82 9.35 8.76 -2.20
C GLU A 82 9.22 9.97 -1.26
N LEU A 83 9.86 11.09 -1.60
CA LEU A 83 9.73 12.38 -0.90
C LEU A 83 8.49 13.18 -1.34
N GLY A 84 7.57 12.58 -2.12
CA GLY A 84 6.32 13.21 -2.54
C GLY A 84 6.46 14.23 -3.67
N LYS A 85 7.60 14.24 -4.41
CA LYS A 85 7.82 15.17 -5.53
C LYS A 85 7.34 14.58 -6.85
N LYS A 86 6.88 15.46 -7.76
CA LYS A 86 6.57 15.09 -9.15
C LYS A 86 7.79 15.35 -10.02
N VAL A 87 8.05 14.46 -10.97
CA VAL A 87 9.20 14.53 -11.88
C VAL A 87 8.74 14.47 -13.32
N ALA A 88 9.03 15.49 -14.11
CA ALA A 88 8.77 15.51 -15.56
C ALA A 88 10.02 15.06 -16.32
N ILE A 89 9.90 13.98 -17.09
CA ILE A 89 10.98 13.43 -17.90
C ILE A 89 10.92 14.05 -19.30
N CYS A 90 11.92 14.85 -19.61
CA CYS A 90 12.06 15.51 -20.90
C CYS A 90 13.14 14.85 -21.75
N GLU A 91 12.74 14.22 -22.86
CA GLU A 91 13.62 13.49 -23.78
C GLU A 91 13.87 14.24 -25.09
N GLN A 92 14.93 13.85 -25.77
CA GLN A 92 15.24 14.26 -27.13
C GLN A 92 14.37 13.46 -28.10
N LEU A 93 13.53 14.13 -28.90
CA LEU A 93 12.63 13.50 -29.87
C LEU A 93 13.27 13.27 -31.24
N GLU A 94 14.47 13.81 -31.47
CA GLU A 94 15.20 13.73 -32.71
C GLU A 94 16.63 13.24 -32.46
N ASP A 95 17.20 12.50 -33.43
CA ASP A 95 18.59 12.07 -33.35
C ASP A 95 19.54 13.28 -33.49
N PRO A 96 20.37 13.56 -32.47
CA PRO A 96 21.32 14.67 -32.54
C PRO A 96 22.29 14.60 -33.72
N LYS A 97 22.56 13.40 -34.28
CA LYS A 97 23.47 13.19 -35.42
C LYS A 97 22.83 13.56 -36.74
N LEU A 98 21.51 13.53 -36.85
CA LEU A 98 20.77 13.77 -38.08
C LEU A 98 20.19 15.19 -38.16
N THR A 99 20.07 15.88 -37.01
CA THR A 99 19.40 17.18 -36.91
C THR A 99 20.35 18.32 -37.17
N LYS A 100 20.07 19.13 -38.22
CA LYS A 100 20.76 20.41 -38.48
C LYS A 100 20.14 21.51 -37.65
N GLY A 101 20.65 21.73 -36.40
CA GLY A 101 20.14 22.78 -35.51
C GLY A 101 19.91 22.28 -34.07
N MET A 102 18.96 22.89 -33.36
CA MET A 102 18.63 22.51 -31.97
C MET A 102 17.69 21.32 -32.00
N VAL A 103 18.08 20.23 -31.36
CA VAL A 103 17.28 19.02 -31.18
C VAL A 103 15.99 19.34 -30.45
N LYS A 104 14.86 18.91 -30.98
CA LYS A 104 13.55 19.06 -30.36
C LYS A 104 13.46 18.18 -29.11
N ARG A 105 12.95 18.76 -28.04
CA ARG A 105 12.72 18.08 -26.77
C ARG A 105 11.29 18.30 -26.30
N ASP A 106 10.72 17.30 -25.65
CA ASP A 106 9.42 17.43 -24.98
C ASP A 106 9.34 16.47 -23.80
N VAL A 107 8.39 16.73 -22.89
CA VAL A 107 8.10 15.83 -21.78
C VAL A 107 7.38 14.60 -22.33
N VAL A 108 7.98 13.43 -22.11
CA VAL A 108 7.43 12.14 -22.54
C VAL A 108 6.63 11.46 -21.45
N GLN A 109 6.87 11.82 -20.19
CA GLN A 109 6.18 11.25 -19.04
C GLN A 109 6.33 12.17 -17.82
N VAL A 110 5.29 12.25 -17.00
CA VAL A 110 5.33 12.83 -15.66
C VAL A 110 5.18 11.69 -14.66
N LEU A 111 6.18 11.52 -13.79
CA LEU A 111 6.19 10.53 -12.74
C LEU A 111 5.73 11.19 -11.44
N THR A 112 4.74 10.59 -10.79
CA THR A 112 4.16 11.07 -9.54
C THR A 112 4.08 9.94 -8.52
N PRO A 113 3.87 10.20 -7.22
CA PRO A 113 3.75 9.16 -6.21
C PRO A 113 2.69 8.09 -6.50
N GLY A 114 1.60 8.45 -7.19
CA GLY A 114 0.53 7.51 -7.57
C GLY A 114 0.72 6.83 -8.92
N THR A 115 1.58 7.35 -9.80
CA THR A 115 1.79 6.80 -11.16
C THR A 115 3.13 6.08 -11.35
N TYR A 116 4.02 6.12 -10.36
CA TYR A 116 5.33 5.48 -10.45
C TYR A 116 5.22 3.98 -10.21
N THR A 117 5.46 3.18 -11.26
CA THR A 117 5.26 1.72 -11.26
C THR A 117 6.53 0.91 -10.95
N GLU A 118 7.69 1.56 -10.86
CA GLU A 118 8.96 0.86 -10.61
C GLU A 118 9.25 0.63 -9.11
N TYR A 119 8.27 0.83 -8.22
CA TYR A 119 8.38 0.42 -6.82
C TYR A 119 8.56 -1.08 -6.70
N GLN A 120 9.61 -1.48 -6.01
CA GLN A 120 10.08 -2.87 -6.03
C GLN A 120 9.43 -3.80 -4.99
N ALA A 121 8.49 -3.34 -4.19
CA ALA A 121 7.75 -4.25 -3.32
C ALA A 121 6.79 -5.10 -4.17
N GLN A 122 7.22 -6.30 -4.54
CA GLN A 122 6.49 -7.20 -5.44
C GLN A 122 5.08 -7.51 -4.94
N ASN A 123 4.87 -7.52 -3.61
CA ASN A 123 3.61 -7.91 -2.97
C ASN A 123 2.75 -6.70 -2.57
N GLN A 124 2.91 -5.52 -3.19
CA GLN A 124 2.11 -4.34 -2.89
C GLN A 124 1.53 -3.72 -4.16
N ASN A 125 0.28 -3.28 -4.06
CA ASN A 125 -0.36 -2.43 -5.06
C ASN A 125 0.00 -0.97 -4.82
N HIS A 126 -0.05 -0.16 -5.88
CA HIS A 126 0.18 1.28 -5.83
C HIS A 126 -1.02 1.98 -6.47
N TYR A 127 -1.86 2.53 -5.63
CA TYR A 127 -3.10 3.13 -6.09
C TYR A 127 -2.98 4.65 -6.27
N LEU A 128 -3.38 5.12 -7.45
CA LEU A 128 -3.75 6.49 -7.70
C LEU A 128 -5.26 6.61 -7.49
N VAL A 129 -5.70 7.58 -6.72
CA VAL A 129 -7.10 7.77 -6.34
C VAL A 129 -7.64 9.06 -6.96
N SER A 130 -8.89 9.07 -7.43
CA SER A 130 -9.62 10.30 -7.73
C SER A 130 -10.87 10.40 -6.88
N ILE A 131 -11.23 11.61 -6.48
CA ILE A 131 -12.40 11.89 -5.65
C ILE A 131 -13.22 12.97 -6.32
N LEU A 132 -14.53 12.72 -6.38
CA LEU A 132 -15.53 13.65 -6.88
C LEU A 132 -16.53 13.97 -5.76
N PRO A 133 -16.57 15.21 -5.23
CA PRO A 133 -17.61 15.61 -4.29
C PRO A 133 -19.00 15.60 -4.94
N LEU A 134 -20.00 15.11 -4.20
CA LEU A 134 -21.39 15.00 -4.62
C LEU A 134 -22.31 15.85 -3.73
N VAL A 135 -23.55 16.02 -4.15
CA VAL A 135 -24.58 16.74 -3.37
C VAL A 135 -24.85 15.99 -2.04
N GLY A 136 -24.98 16.71 -0.94
CA GLY A 136 -25.29 16.13 0.39
C GLY A 136 -24.07 15.59 1.16
N LYS A 137 -22.87 16.10 0.88
CA LYS A 137 -21.60 15.69 1.49
C LYS A 137 -21.19 14.24 1.20
N ARG A 138 -21.73 13.64 0.15
CA ARG A 138 -21.31 12.36 -0.39
C ARG A 138 -20.15 12.53 -1.35
N PHE A 139 -19.47 11.43 -1.66
CA PHE A 139 -18.31 11.41 -2.54
C PHE A 139 -18.36 10.18 -3.46
N ALA A 140 -17.90 10.33 -4.71
CA ALA A 140 -17.48 9.19 -5.49
C ALA A 140 -15.95 9.09 -5.42
N LEU A 141 -15.45 7.88 -5.25
CA LEU A 141 -14.02 7.56 -5.19
C LEU A 141 -13.69 6.51 -6.23
N SER A 142 -12.75 6.80 -7.13
CA SER A 142 -12.20 5.82 -8.05
C SER A 142 -10.71 5.65 -7.83
N TYR A 143 -10.20 4.44 -8.07
CA TYR A 143 -8.77 4.17 -7.98
C TYR A 143 -8.28 3.24 -9.07
N VAL A 144 -7.01 3.37 -9.38
CA VAL A 144 -6.31 2.55 -10.37
C VAL A 144 -4.93 2.12 -9.86
N ASP A 145 -4.58 0.86 -10.06
CA ASP A 145 -3.19 0.41 -10.04
C ASP A 145 -2.69 0.31 -11.47
N VAL A 146 -1.85 1.27 -11.83
CA VAL A 146 -1.32 1.39 -13.20
C VAL A 146 -0.47 0.19 -13.59
N SER A 147 0.14 -0.51 -12.63
CA SER A 147 1.02 -1.66 -12.90
C SER A 147 0.26 -2.96 -13.20
N THR A 148 -0.92 -3.14 -12.61
CA THR A 148 -1.76 -4.34 -12.75
C THR A 148 -2.97 -4.14 -13.66
N GLY A 149 -3.36 -2.87 -13.87
CA GLY A 149 -4.54 -2.51 -14.64
C GLY A 149 -5.85 -2.56 -13.87
N GLU A 150 -5.81 -2.79 -12.55
CA GLU A 150 -7.01 -2.78 -11.70
C GLU A 150 -7.62 -1.37 -11.67
N LEU A 151 -8.93 -1.26 -11.98
CA LEU A 151 -9.68 -0.01 -11.99
C LEU A 151 -11.03 -0.22 -11.29
N LYS A 152 -11.26 0.50 -10.19
CA LYS A 152 -12.48 0.36 -9.40
C LYS A 152 -13.05 1.71 -8.99
N VAL A 153 -14.36 1.72 -8.67
CA VAL A 153 -15.08 2.91 -8.22
C VAL A 153 -16.10 2.55 -7.15
N THR A 154 -16.32 3.44 -6.21
CA THR A 154 -17.34 3.33 -5.15
C THR A 154 -17.92 4.69 -4.81
N GLN A 155 -19.10 4.70 -4.18
CA GLN A 155 -19.67 5.89 -3.56
C GLN A 155 -19.54 5.78 -2.04
N LEU A 156 -19.31 6.92 -1.40
CA LEU A 156 -19.07 7.07 0.02
C LEU A 156 -19.99 8.13 0.59
N GLU A 157 -20.57 7.89 1.76
CA GLU A 157 -21.62 8.72 2.35
C GLU A 157 -21.07 9.97 3.05
N ASN A 158 -19.79 9.97 3.45
CA ASN A 158 -19.21 11.05 4.23
C ASN A 158 -17.67 11.11 4.10
N LEU A 159 -17.10 12.18 4.63
CA LEU A 159 -15.65 12.42 4.60
C LEU A 159 -14.82 11.39 5.40
N GLU A 160 -15.41 10.80 6.44
CA GLU A 160 -14.76 9.79 7.27
C GLU A 160 -14.58 8.46 6.50
N GLU A 161 -15.55 8.10 5.67
CA GLU A 161 -15.43 6.97 4.76
C GLU A 161 -14.36 7.21 3.69
N VAL A 162 -14.23 8.45 3.17
CA VAL A 162 -13.14 8.85 2.28
C VAL A 162 -11.79 8.63 2.96
N ARG A 163 -11.64 9.10 4.20
CA ARG A 163 -10.44 8.90 5.01
C ARG A 163 -10.10 7.41 5.16
N SER A 164 -11.11 6.62 5.54
CA SER A 164 -10.96 5.18 5.74
C SER A 164 -10.54 4.44 4.47
N GLU A 165 -11.18 4.75 3.33
CA GLU A 165 -10.88 4.11 2.05
C GLU A 165 -9.49 4.50 1.53
N CYS A 166 -9.13 5.79 1.57
CA CYS A 166 -7.79 6.25 1.19
C CYS A 166 -6.70 5.64 2.06
N SER A 167 -6.94 5.50 3.37
CA SER A 167 -6.01 4.83 4.29
C SER A 167 -5.87 3.34 3.98
N SER A 168 -6.97 2.65 3.67
CA SER A 168 -6.99 1.23 3.28
C SER A 168 -6.22 0.99 1.98
N LEU A 169 -6.38 1.87 1.01
CA LEU A 169 -5.65 1.84 -0.26
C LEU A 169 -4.19 2.25 -0.10
N MET A 170 -3.80 2.81 1.05
CA MET A 170 -2.47 3.37 1.29
C MET A 170 -2.04 4.31 0.15
N CYS A 171 -3.01 5.08 -0.39
CA CYS A 171 -2.75 5.98 -1.50
C CYS A 171 -1.79 7.10 -1.07
N ARG A 172 -0.91 7.49 -1.97
CA ARG A 172 0.05 8.57 -1.77
C ARG A 172 -0.31 9.83 -2.55
N GLU A 173 -1.27 9.71 -3.46
CA GLU A 173 -1.70 10.79 -4.33
C GLU A 173 -3.20 10.69 -4.60
N VAL A 174 -3.87 11.83 -4.49
CA VAL A 174 -5.29 11.98 -4.82
C VAL A 174 -5.45 13.03 -5.91
N VAL A 175 -6.27 12.72 -6.91
CA VAL A 175 -6.62 13.59 -8.04
C VAL A 175 -7.97 14.24 -7.78
N LEU A 176 -8.04 15.54 -7.88
CA LEU A 176 -9.25 16.35 -7.75
C LEU A 176 -9.39 17.27 -8.96
N VAL A 177 -10.61 17.59 -9.35
CA VAL A 177 -10.84 18.71 -10.25
C VAL A 177 -10.54 20.01 -9.48
N GLU A 178 -9.84 20.96 -10.08
CA GLU A 178 -9.37 22.17 -9.37
C GLU A 178 -10.52 22.94 -8.71
N SER A 179 -11.69 23.03 -9.37
CA SER A 179 -12.90 23.64 -8.81
C SER A 179 -13.50 22.93 -7.60
N ASP A 180 -13.14 21.67 -7.37
CA ASP A 180 -13.73 20.79 -6.35
C ASP A 180 -12.84 20.67 -5.10
N VAL A 181 -11.69 21.34 -5.09
CA VAL A 181 -10.78 21.38 -3.96
C VAL A 181 -11.35 22.30 -2.86
N THR A 182 -11.93 21.70 -1.84
CA THR A 182 -12.42 22.42 -0.64
C THR A 182 -11.35 22.46 0.47
N GLU A 183 -11.46 23.40 1.40
CA GLU A 183 -10.58 23.47 2.57
C GLU A 183 -10.66 22.21 3.45
N GLU A 184 -11.85 21.58 3.54
CA GLU A 184 -12.03 20.33 4.28
C GLU A 184 -11.24 19.17 3.66
N LEU A 185 -11.27 19.01 2.34
CA LEU A 185 -10.49 18.00 1.62
C LEU A 185 -8.98 18.31 1.70
N ARG A 186 -8.61 19.57 1.57
CA ARG A 186 -7.20 20.00 1.70
C ARG A 186 -6.66 19.66 3.08
N HIS A 187 -7.40 19.97 4.13
CA HIS A 187 -7.00 19.67 5.51
C HIS A 187 -6.91 18.13 5.73
N LEU A 188 -7.89 17.37 5.23
CA LEU A 188 -7.90 15.91 5.32
C LEU A 188 -6.62 15.31 4.73
N PHE A 189 -6.35 15.58 3.44
CA PHE A 189 -5.22 14.95 2.74
C PHE A 189 -3.86 15.45 3.23
N THR A 190 -3.76 16.72 3.67
CA THR A 190 -2.55 17.23 4.30
C THR A 190 -2.25 16.50 5.62
N SER A 191 -3.29 16.26 6.45
CA SER A 191 -3.14 15.51 7.71
C SER A 191 -2.72 14.05 7.47
N MET A 192 -3.13 13.45 6.36
CA MET A 192 -2.76 12.09 5.94
C MET A 192 -1.44 12.03 5.16
N GLN A 193 -0.78 13.16 4.92
CA GLN A 193 0.44 13.27 4.10
C GLN A 193 0.24 12.72 2.66
N ILE A 194 -0.96 12.89 2.11
CA ILE A 194 -1.30 12.51 0.75
C ILE A 194 -1.15 13.72 -0.17
N LEU A 195 -0.46 13.54 -1.29
CA LEU A 195 -0.29 14.58 -2.31
C LEU A 195 -1.62 14.84 -3.02
N ILE A 196 -2.02 16.11 -3.09
CA ILE A 196 -3.17 16.53 -3.90
C ILE A 196 -2.65 16.96 -5.28
N SER A 197 -3.17 16.33 -6.31
CA SER A 197 -2.96 16.69 -7.71
C SER A 197 -4.27 17.20 -8.30
N THR A 198 -4.21 18.23 -9.12
CA THR A 198 -5.39 18.84 -9.72
C THR A 198 -5.42 18.63 -11.23
N ILE A 199 -6.64 18.60 -11.79
CA ILE A 199 -6.92 18.59 -13.22
C ILE A 199 -7.96 19.67 -13.53
N GLU A 200 -7.80 20.42 -14.61
CA GLU A 200 -8.78 21.41 -15.07
C GLU A 200 -9.96 20.74 -15.77
N LYS A 201 -11.15 21.38 -15.75
CA LYS A 201 -12.36 20.80 -16.35
C LYS A 201 -12.25 20.61 -17.86
N ASP A 202 -11.55 21.47 -18.54
CA ASP A 202 -11.34 21.43 -20.00
C ASP A 202 -10.29 20.37 -20.42
N GLU A 203 -9.52 19.85 -19.47
CA GLU A 203 -8.59 18.74 -19.69
C GLU A 203 -9.25 17.36 -19.59
N ILE A 204 -10.52 17.30 -19.11
CA ILE A 204 -11.25 16.03 -18.95
C ILE A 204 -11.79 15.59 -20.31
N ASN A 205 -11.28 14.47 -20.81
CA ASN A 205 -11.72 13.88 -22.08
C ASN A 205 -12.58 12.63 -21.85
N ALA A 206 -13.90 12.79 -21.92
CA ALA A 206 -14.86 11.71 -21.71
C ALA A 206 -14.88 10.68 -22.84
N GLU A 207 -14.63 11.09 -24.10
CA GLU A 207 -14.72 10.21 -25.29
C GLU A 207 -13.68 9.08 -25.27
N ASP A 208 -12.47 9.37 -24.83
CA ASP A 208 -11.35 8.42 -24.79
C ASP A 208 -11.52 7.31 -23.74
N CYS A 209 -12.50 7.42 -22.84
CA CYS A 209 -12.70 6.52 -21.71
C CYS A 209 -13.94 5.66 -21.84
N THR A 210 -14.70 5.77 -22.90
CA THR A 210 -16.05 5.17 -23.07
C THR A 210 -16.07 3.66 -22.87
N ASP A 211 -15.07 2.94 -23.40
CA ASP A 211 -15.00 1.48 -23.27
C ASP A 211 -14.73 1.06 -21.81
N LEU A 212 -13.83 1.77 -21.11
CA LEU A 212 -13.44 1.46 -19.74
C LEU A 212 -14.56 1.72 -18.72
N VAL A 213 -15.50 2.61 -19.00
CA VAL A 213 -16.64 2.92 -18.14
C VAL A 213 -17.94 2.24 -18.58
N SER A 214 -17.92 1.41 -19.61
CA SER A 214 -19.10 0.82 -20.26
C SER A 214 -19.96 -0.07 -19.35
N GLU A 215 -19.40 -0.57 -18.25
CA GLU A 215 -20.09 -1.43 -17.27
C GLU A 215 -20.64 -0.63 -16.06
N LEU A 216 -20.43 0.67 -16.03
CA LEU A 216 -20.94 1.54 -14.97
C LEU A 216 -22.29 2.12 -15.36
N GLU A 217 -23.24 2.11 -14.43
CA GLU A 217 -24.59 2.65 -14.64
C GLU A 217 -24.75 4.08 -14.06
N ASP A 218 -23.96 4.42 -13.05
CA ASP A 218 -24.09 5.67 -12.30
C ASP A 218 -23.20 6.78 -12.88
N GLU A 219 -23.81 7.94 -13.16
CA GLU A 219 -23.16 9.11 -13.77
C GLU A 219 -22.00 9.66 -12.90
N ALA A 220 -22.16 9.67 -11.57
CA ALA A 220 -21.13 10.17 -10.66
C ALA A 220 -19.90 9.27 -10.67
N SER A 221 -20.10 7.95 -10.67
CA SER A 221 -19.05 6.95 -10.80
C SER A 221 -18.32 7.07 -12.14
N ILE A 222 -19.07 7.22 -13.24
CA ILE A 222 -18.50 7.43 -14.58
C ILE A 222 -17.62 8.68 -14.60
N ARG A 223 -18.11 9.81 -14.11
CA ARG A 223 -17.35 11.07 -14.06
C ARG A 223 -16.09 10.97 -13.20
N CYS A 224 -16.18 10.31 -12.04
CA CYS A 224 -15.05 10.12 -11.15
C CYS A 224 -13.93 9.31 -11.83
N VAL A 225 -14.28 8.24 -12.55
CA VAL A 225 -13.34 7.43 -13.34
C VAL A 225 -12.77 8.23 -14.52
N GLN A 226 -13.58 9.03 -15.21
CA GLN A 226 -13.11 9.89 -16.31
C GLN A 226 -12.09 10.93 -15.84
N ASN A 227 -12.28 11.54 -14.66
CA ASN A 227 -11.29 12.44 -14.06
C ASN A 227 -9.95 11.74 -13.82
N LEU A 228 -9.99 10.53 -13.24
CA LEU A 228 -8.81 9.71 -12.98
C LEU A 228 -8.05 9.35 -14.26
N LEU A 229 -8.77 8.86 -15.26
CA LEU A 229 -8.18 8.42 -16.54
C LEU A 229 -7.62 9.60 -17.35
N SER A 230 -8.28 10.77 -17.32
CA SER A 230 -7.80 11.98 -17.97
C SER A 230 -6.48 12.45 -17.34
N TYR A 231 -6.38 12.46 -16.01
CA TYR A 231 -5.12 12.76 -15.32
C TYR A 231 -4.00 11.77 -15.68
N LEU A 232 -4.31 10.47 -15.73
CA LEU A 232 -3.35 9.47 -16.18
C LEU A 232 -2.87 9.72 -17.59
N LYS A 233 -3.75 10.07 -18.52
CA LYS A 233 -3.41 10.36 -19.92
C LYS A 233 -2.49 11.57 -20.03
N LEU A 234 -2.79 12.64 -19.27
CA LEU A 234 -1.96 13.85 -19.22
C LEU A 234 -0.55 13.57 -18.68
N THR A 235 -0.45 12.74 -17.65
CA THR A 235 0.83 12.46 -16.98
C THR A 235 1.66 11.41 -17.72
N GLN A 236 1.05 10.32 -18.17
CA GLN A 236 1.78 9.19 -18.73
C GLN A 236 1.99 9.30 -20.26
N LYS A 237 1.16 10.05 -20.98
CA LYS A 237 1.23 10.26 -22.44
C LYS A 237 1.34 8.97 -23.26
N ARG A 238 0.76 7.87 -22.77
CA ARG A 238 0.82 6.52 -23.35
C ARG A 238 -0.58 5.90 -23.41
N SER A 239 -0.72 4.81 -24.15
CA SER A 239 -1.95 4.02 -24.19
C SER A 239 -2.10 3.18 -22.93
N PHE A 240 -3.35 3.02 -22.45
CA PHE A 240 -3.71 2.22 -21.27
C PHE A 240 -4.55 1.01 -21.66
N SER A 241 -4.22 0.34 -22.74
CA SER A 241 -4.97 -0.83 -23.24
C SER A 241 -5.04 -2.02 -22.27
N HIS A 242 -4.26 -2.00 -21.19
CA HIS A 242 -4.27 -3.03 -20.14
C HIS A 242 -5.18 -2.69 -18.96
N LEU A 243 -5.72 -1.49 -18.89
CA LEU A 243 -6.67 -1.18 -17.82
C LEU A 243 -7.92 -2.04 -18.00
N GLN A 244 -8.34 -2.64 -16.91
CA GLN A 244 -9.60 -3.37 -16.86
C GLN A 244 -10.77 -2.38 -16.92
N LYS A 245 -11.93 -2.85 -17.38
CA LYS A 245 -13.13 -2.05 -17.25
C LYS A 245 -13.39 -1.69 -15.81
N ALA A 246 -13.83 -0.48 -15.57
CA ALA A 246 -14.08 0.02 -14.24
C ALA A 246 -15.17 -0.82 -13.56
N GLN A 247 -14.86 -1.38 -12.41
CA GLN A 247 -15.79 -2.16 -11.62
C GLN A 247 -16.32 -1.33 -10.45
N ALA A 248 -17.65 -1.15 -10.43
CA ALA A 248 -18.28 -0.60 -9.24
C ALA A 248 -18.26 -1.64 -8.11
N TYR A 249 -17.89 -1.24 -6.91
CA TYR A 249 -18.03 -2.07 -5.72
C TYR A 249 -18.80 -1.30 -4.65
N GLN A 250 -19.67 -2.02 -3.95
CA GLN A 250 -20.41 -1.48 -2.82
C GLN A 250 -19.67 -1.88 -1.55
N SER A 251 -19.42 -0.91 -0.70
CA SER A 251 -18.77 -1.15 0.62
C SER A 251 -19.58 -2.14 1.47
N GLU A 252 -20.89 -2.22 1.24
CA GLU A 252 -21.81 -3.12 1.94
C GLU A 252 -21.56 -4.61 1.70
N PHE A 253 -20.87 -5.01 0.64
CA PHE A 253 -20.50 -6.41 0.38
C PHE A 253 -19.25 -6.86 1.13
N TYR A 254 -18.61 -5.94 1.84
CA TYR A 254 -17.41 -6.19 2.60
C TYR A 254 -17.55 -5.76 4.05
N LEU A 255 -16.87 -6.49 4.93
CA LEU A 255 -16.77 -6.14 6.35
C LEU A 255 -16.11 -4.76 6.51
N SER A 256 -16.89 -3.82 7.03
CA SER A 256 -16.43 -2.45 7.25
C SER A 256 -15.51 -2.39 8.48
N MET A 257 -14.32 -1.90 8.29
CA MET A 257 -13.33 -1.63 9.33
C MET A 257 -12.63 -0.31 9.00
N ASN A 258 -12.65 0.65 9.92
CA ASN A 258 -11.88 1.88 9.74
C ASN A 258 -10.38 1.62 9.85
N TYR A 259 -9.56 2.62 9.50
CA TYR A 259 -8.10 2.50 9.53
C TYR A 259 -7.58 2.14 10.92
N GLU A 260 -8.13 2.75 11.97
CA GLU A 260 -7.76 2.51 13.36
C GLU A 260 -8.02 1.04 13.75
N THR A 261 -9.17 0.49 13.37
CA THR A 261 -9.52 -0.93 13.60
C THR A 261 -8.52 -1.87 12.91
N LYS A 262 -8.21 -1.64 11.63
CA LYS A 262 -7.23 -2.47 10.90
C LYS A 262 -5.85 -2.40 11.54
N ARG A 263 -5.43 -1.22 11.99
CA ARG A 263 -4.16 -0.98 12.68
C ARG A 263 -4.15 -1.64 14.07
N ASN A 264 -5.22 -1.46 14.86
CA ASN A 264 -5.34 -2.03 16.20
C ASN A 264 -5.33 -3.57 16.20
N LEU A 265 -5.84 -4.18 15.13
CA LEU A 265 -5.83 -5.64 14.92
C LEU A 265 -4.54 -6.13 14.24
N GLU A 266 -3.63 -5.25 13.87
CA GLU A 266 -2.36 -5.57 13.20
C GLU A 266 -2.55 -6.49 11.99
N LEU A 267 -3.49 -6.16 11.11
CA LEU A 267 -3.86 -7.02 9.99
C LEU A 267 -2.71 -7.19 9.00
N THR A 268 -2.06 -6.12 8.57
CA THR A 268 -1.02 -6.13 7.54
C THR A 268 0.36 -5.77 8.06
N THR A 269 0.43 -4.93 9.10
CA THR A 269 1.67 -4.49 9.74
C THR A 269 1.49 -4.35 11.25
N THR A 270 2.58 -4.45 12.01
CA THR A 270 2.56 -4.25 13.46
C THR A 270 2.52 -2.77 13.85
N ILE A 271 1.86 -2.44 14.97
CA ILE A 271 1.70 -1.04 15.46
C ILE A 271 3.06 -0.41 15.78
N ARG A 272 3.96 -1.13 16.45
CA ARG A 272 5.23 -0.57 16.95
C ARG A 272 6.29 -0.41 15.89
N ALA A 273 6.48 -1.43 15.05
CA ALA A 273 7.59 -1.48 14.10
C ALA A 273 7.16 -1.16 12.66
N ASN A 274 5.86 -1.07 12.38
CA ASN A 274 5.27 -0.93 11.06
C ASN A 274 5.84 -1.97 10.05
N GLN A 275 6.02 -3.21 10.53
CA GLN A 275 6.60 -4.32 9.77
C GLN A 275 5.57 -5.42 9.54
N LYS A 276 5.74 -6.17 8.46
CA LYS A 276 4.94 -7.36 8.13
C LYS A 276 5.06 -8.44 9.22
N HIS A 277 6.27 -8.70 9.70
CA HIS A 277 6.53 -9.72 10.72
C HIS A 277 5.76 -9.43 12.01
N GLY A 278 4.96 -10.37 12.47
CA GLY A 278 4.10 -10.24 13.63
C GLY A 278 2.67 -9.77 13.33
N SER A 279 2.30 -9.54 12.05
CA SER A 279 0.94 -9.22 11.62
C SER A 279 0.12 -10.48 11.26
N LEU A 280 -1.21 -10.33 11.08
CA LEU A 280 -2.06 -11.42 10.57
C LEU A 280 -1.65 -11.82 9.14
N PHE A 281 -1.29 -10.85 8.31
CA PHE A 281 -0.78 -11.11 6.97
C PHE A 281 0.49 -11.99 7.01
N TRP A 282 1.42 -11.72 7.92
CA TRP A 282 2.60 -12.57 8.11
C TRP A 282 2.23 -14.00 8.55
N PHE A 283 1.17 -14.16 9.34
CA PHE A 283 0.70 -15.48 9.75
C PHE A 283 0.23 -16.31 8.56
N LEU A 284 -0.51 -15.68 7.64
CA LEU A 284 -1.20 -16.33 6.52
C LEU A 284 -0.37 -16.47 5.25
N ASP A 285 0.68 -15.63 5.07
CA ASP A 285 1.38 -15.52 3.79
C ASP A 285 2.32 -16.70 3.53
N GLU A 286 1.73 -17.77 3.01
CA GLU A 286 2.39 -18.94 2.43
C GLU A 286 2.20 -18.97 0.89
N THR A 287 1.88 -17.78 0.30
CA THR A 287 1.73 -17.64 -1.15
C THR A 287 3.07 -17.81 -1.87
N GLN A 288 3.04 -18.38 -3.07
CA GLN A 288 4.23 -18.64 -3.89
C GLN A 288 4.46 -17.56 -4.94
N THR A 289 3.42 -16.76 -5.26
CA THR A 289 3.45 -15.73 -6.29
C THR A 289 3.23 -14.34 -5.71
N ALA A 290 3.77 -13.32 -6.36
CA ALA A 290 3.53 -11.94 -5.97
C ALA A 290 2.05 -11.53 -6.13
N MET A 291 1.37 -12.08 -7.15
CA MET A 291 -0.06 -11.89 -7.38
C MET A 291 -0.89 -12.46 -6.23
N GLY A 292 -0.59 -13.68 -5.78
CA GLY A 292 -1.23 -14.30 -4.62
C GLY A 292 -1.05 -13.47 -3.35
N GLY A 293 0.17 -12.98 -3.08
CA GLY A 293 0.45 -12.11 -1.94
C GLY A 293 -0.36 -10.79 -1.96
N ARG A 294 -0.51 -10.16 -3.14
CA ARG A 294 -1.36 -8.96 -3.31
C ARG A 294 -2.83 -9.29 -3.06
N LEU A 295 -3.33 -10.37 -3.64
CA LEU A 295 -4.72 -10.80 -3.47
C LEU A 295 -5.03 -11.17 -2.01
N LEU A 296 -4.13 -11.87 -1.32
CA LEU A 296 -4.27 -12.19 0.11
C LEU A 296 -4.40 -10.92 0.94
N LYS A 297 -3.59 -9.90 0.66
CA LYS A 297 -3.67 -8.61 1.34
C LYS A 297 -5.02 -7.92 1.08
N GLN A 298 -5.50 -7.91 -0.17
CA GLN A 298 -6.81 -7.37 -0.51
C GLN A 298 -7.95 -8.10 0.23
N TRP A 299 -7.88 -9.43 0.35
CA TRP A 299 -8.89 -10.18 1.08
C TRP A 299 -8.90 -9.90 2.58
N LEU A 300 -7.72 -9.66 3.17
CA LEU A 300 -7.61 -9.23 4.57
C LEU A 300 -8.17 -7.82 4.81
N GLU A 301 -7.98 -6.92 3.86
CA GLU A 301 -8.47 -5.55 3.97
C GLU A 301 -9.97 -5.43 3.69
N LYS A 302 -10.54 -6.35 2.89
CA LYS A 302 -11.96 -6.40 2.49
C LYS A 302 -12.52 -7.82 2.66
N PRO A 303 -12.73 -8.30 3.91
CA PRO A 303 -13.38 -9.58 4.16
C PRO A 303 -14.82 -9.58 3.64
N LEU A 304 -15.33 -10.74 3.23
CA LEU A 304 -16.67 -10.87 2.67
C LEU A 304 -17.77 -10.83 3.74
N VAL A 305 -18.96 -10.31 3.37
CA VAL A 305 -20.18 -10.43 4.18
C VAL A 305 -21.23 -11.35 3.55
N LEU A 306 -21.07 -11.75 2.29
CA LEU A 306 -21.99 -12.65 1.63
C LEU A 306 -21.73 -14.11 2.06
N GLU A 307 -22.67 -14.69 2.83
CA GLU A 307 -22.57 -16.05 3.39
C GLU A 307 -22.19 -17.09 2.33
N GLY A 308 -22.86 -17.09 1.17
CA GLY A 308 -22.59 -18.06 0.10
C GLY A 308 -21.16 -17.94 -0.49
N ALA A 309 -20.63 -16.71 -0.60
CA ALA A 309 -19.28 -16.49 -1.10
C ALA A 309 -18.21 -16.94 -0.09
N ILE A 310 -18.47 -16.74 1.21
CA ILE A 310 -17.61 -17.23 2.29
C ILE A 310 -17.60 -18.77 2.30
N GLN A 311 -18.79 -19.41 2.26
CA GLN A 311 -18.92 -20.86 2.26
C GLN A 311 -18.25 -21.50 1.03
N LYS A 312 -18.34 -20.86 -0.15
CA LYS A 312 -17.63 -21.31 -1.35
C LYS A 312 -16.12 -21.34 -1.15
N ARG A 313 -15.53 -20.28 -0.55
CA ARG A 313 -14.10 -20.29 -0.24
C ARG A 313 -13.73 -21.38 0.77
N HIS A 314 -14.55 -21.56 1.83
CA HIS A 314 -14.35 -22.63 2.80
C HIS A 314 -14.38 -24.02 2.13
N ALA A 315 -15.30 -24.29 1.19
CA ALA A 315 -15.36 -25.54 0.46
C ALA A 315 -14.10 -25.79 -0.37
N LEU A 316 -13.61 -24.77 -1.08
CA LEU A 316 -12.37 -24.86 -1.85
C LEU A 316 -11.14 -25.18 -0.98
N VAL A 317 -11.03 -24.55 0.20
CA VAL A 317 -9.96 -24.85 1.16
C VAL A 317 -10.10 -26.25 1.75
N GLU A 318 -11.33 -26.68 2.08
CA GLU A 318 -11.62 -28.01 2.62
C GLU A 318 -11.18 -29.11 1.64
N THR A 319 -11.50 -28.97 0.34
CA THR A 319 -11.06 -29.89 -0.70
C THR A 319 -9.54 -30.02 -0.70
N LEU A 320 -8.78 -28.92 -0.66
CA LEU A 320 -7.31 -28.97 -0.63
C LEU A 320 -6.75 -29.58 0.67
N ASN A 321 -7.46 -29.45 1.79
CA ASN A 321 -7.05 -30.12 3.04
C ASN A 321 -7.22 -31.64 2.97
N GLN A 322 -8.15 -32.13 2.14
CA GLN A 322 -8.36 -33.55 1.91
C GLN A 322 -7.43 -34.13 0.83
N HIS A 323 -6.88 -33.27 -0.06
CA HIS A 323 -6.07 -33.66 -1.22
C HIS A 323 -4.63 -33.13 -1.07
N TYR A 324 -3.86 -33.77 -0.20
CA TYR A 324 -2.49 -33.33 0.15
C TYR A 324 -1.53 -33.33 -1.06
N PHE A 325 -1.61 -34.32 -1.93
CA PHE A 325 -0.70 -34.44 -3.07
C PHE A 325 -0.98 -33.36 -4.11
N GLU A 326 -2.23 -33.15 -4.46
CA GLU A 326 -2.68 -32.13 -5.41
C GLU A 326 -2.33 -30.72 -4.89
N ARG A 327 -2.48 -30.48 -3.60
CA ARG A 327 -2.01 -29.22 -2.97
C ARG A 327 -0.50 -29.03 -3.12
N THR A 328 0.28 -30.09 -2.93
CA THR A 328 1.73 -30.05 -3.10
C THR A 328 2.10 -29.78 -4.55
N ASP A 329 1.41 -30.39 -5.49
CA ASP A 329 1.60 -30.15 -6.93
C ASP A 329 1.24 -28.72 -7.32
N PHE A 330 0.20 -28.12 -6.73
CA PHE A 330 -0.08 -26.69 -6.89
C PHE A 330 1.09 -25.83 -6.42
N ILE A 331 1.64 -26.09 -5.23
CA ILE A 331 2.77 -25.33 -4.68
C ILE A 331 3.99 -25.40 -5.62
N GLU A 332 4.35 -26.59 -6.10
CA GLU A 332 5.50 -26.77 -7.01
C GLU A 332 5.27 -26.10 -8.37
N THR A 333 4.03 -26.13 -8.87
CA THR A 333 3.66 -25.46 -10.12
C THR A 333 3.68 -23.93 -9.97
N LEU A 334 3.13 -23.39 -8.87
CA LEU A 334 3.10 -21.97 -8.56
C LEU A 334 4.50 -21.35 -8.42
N LYS A 335 5.49 -22.09 -7.92
CA LYS A 335 6.89 -21.63 -7.87
C LYS A 335 7.49 -21.31 -9.24
N ARG A 336 6.91 -21.85 -10.32
CA ARG A 336 7.35 -21.62 -11.70
C ARG A 336 6.56 -20.53 -12.42
N VAL A 337 5.60 -19.93 -11.73
CA VAL A 337 4.75 -18.85 -12.25
C VAL A 337 5.35 -17.49 -11.91
N TYR A 338 5.44 -16.66 -12.93
CA TYR A 338 5.85 -15.27 -12.79
C TYR A 338 4.66 -14.32 -12.64
N ASP A 339 4.93 -13.04 -12.34
CA ASP A 339 3.92 -12.01 -12.10
C ASP A 339 3.23 -11.59 -13.42
N LEU A 340 2.21 -12.35 -13.81
CA LEU A 340 1.45 -12.09 -15.04
C LEU A 340 0.81 -10.71 -15.07
N GLU A 341 0.26 -10.23 -13.96
CA GLU A 341 -0.39 -8.91 -13.91
C GLU A 341 0.59 -7.81 -14.34
N ARG A 342 1.79 -7.82 -13.76
CA ARG A 342 2.83 -6.83 -14.09
C ARG A 342 3.46 -7.04 -15.47
N ILE A 343 3.61 -8.28 -15.91
CA ILE A 343 4.10 -8.55 -17.27
C ILE A 343 3.12 -7.99 -18.31
N VAL A 344 1.82 -8.21 -18.13
CA VAL A 344 0.76 -7.64 -19.00
C VAL A 344 0.81 -6.11 -19.00
N GLY A 345 0.97 -5.48 -17.83
CA GLY A 345 1.16 -4.04 -17.71
C GLY A 345 2.37 -3.55 -18.52
N LYS A 346 3.54 -4.17 -18.35
CA LYS A 346 4.76 -3.83 -19.08
C LYS A 346 4.61 -4.00 -20.60
N VAL A 347 3.96 -5.07 -21.04
CA VAL A 347 3.67 -5.32 -22.48
C VAL A 347 2.83 -4.17 -23.04
N SER A 348 1.77 -3.79 -22.36
CA SER A 348 0.87 -2.71 -22.79
C SER A 348 1.54 -1.34 -22.81
N PHE A 349 2.41 -1.05 -21.83
CA PHE A 349 3.22 0.18 -21.81
C PHE A 349 4.36 0.20 -22.84
N GLY A 350 4.64 -0.94 -23.48
CA GLY A 350 5.77 -1.04 -24.39
C GLY A 350 7.14 -1.06 -23.67
N THR A 351 7.18 -1.34 -22.38
CA THR A 351 8.41 -1.42 -21.56
C THR A 351 8.88 -2.84 -21.30
N ALA A 352 8.08 -3.85 -21.66
CA ALA A 352 8.46 -5.26 -21.56
C ALA A 352 9.70 -5.55 -22.41
N ASN A 353 10.64 -6.31 -21.84
CA ASN A 353 11.82 -6.81 -22.50
C ASN A 353 11.67 -8.30 -22.90
N ALA A 354 12.69 -8.87 -23.53
CA ALA A 354 12.65 -10.26 -23.98
C ALA A 354 12.50 -11.27 -22.84
N ARG A 355 13.13 -11.01 -21.69
CA ARG A 355 12.99 -11.89 -20.50
C ARG A 355 11.60 -11.85 -19.90
N ASP A 356 10.91 -10.69 -19.94
CA ASP A 356 9.51 -10.61 -19.51
C ASP A 356 8.63 -11.52 -20.37
N LEU A 357 8.88 -11.60 -21.70
CA LEU A 357 8.17 -12.51 -22.60
C LEU A 357 8.52 -13.99 -22.34
N LEU A 358 9.77 -14.30 -22.03
CA LEU A 358 10.17 -15.67 -21.66
C LEU A 358 9.50 -16.11 -20.34
N GLN A 359 9.39 -15.20 -19.35
CA GLN A 359 8.67 -15.45 -18.11
C GLN A 359 7.18 -15.69 -18.36
N LEU A 360 6.58 -14.93 -19.29
CA LEU A 360 5.21 -15.17 -19.76
C LEU A 360 5.08 -16.57 -20.37
N LYS A 361 5.96 -16.95 -21.31
CA LYS A 361 6.00 -18.30 -21.92
C LYS A 361 6.07 -19.40 -20.85
N GLN A 362 7.00 -19.26 -19.90
CA GLN A 362 7.16 -20.24 -18.83
C GLN A 362 5.89 -20.39 -17.99
N THR A 363 5.22 -19.27 -17.68
CA THR A 363 3.96 -19.27 -16.93
C THR A 363 2.83 -19.94 -17.72
N LEU A 364 2.69 -19.62 -19.02
CA LEU A 364 1.71 -20.26 -19.90
C LEU A 364 1.91 -21.79 -19.97
N GLY A 365 3.16 -22.25 -19.97
CA GLY A 365 3.49 -23.68 -19.94
C GLY A 365 3.05 -24.41 -18.67
N GLN A 366 2.69 -23.70 -17.58
CA GLN A 366 2.14 -24.31 -16.36
C GLN A 366 0.61 -24.47 -16.41
N VAL A 367 -0.09 -23.81 -17.30
CA VAL A 367 -1.57 -23.82 -17.35
C VAL A 367 -2.17 -25.21 -17.55
N PRO A 368 -1.66 -26.06 -18.47
CA PRO A 368 -2.15 -27.44 -18.61
C PRO A 368 -1.98 -28.25 -17.33
N ILE A 369 -0.90 -28.01 -16.56
CA ILE A 369 -0.65 -28.69 -15.29
C ILE A 369 -1.70 -28.26 -14.25
N PHE A 370 -1.98 -26.94 -14.13
CA PHE A 370 -3.05 -26.45 -13.25
C PHE A 370 -4.40 -27.10 -13.58
N LYS A 371 -4.76 -27.20 -14.87
CA LYS A 371 -6.00 -27.86 -15.29
C LYS A 371 -6.04 -29.33 -14.85
N SER A 372 -4.97 -30.07 -15.10
CA SER A 372 -4.87 -31.46 -14.71
C SER A 372 -5.03 -31.67 -13.19
N ILE A 373 -4.44 -30.77 -12.38
CA ILE A 373 -4.60 -30.83 -10.93
C ILE A 373 -6.05 -30.51 -10.54
N VAL A 374 -6.67 -29.47 -11.11
CA VAL A 374 -8.07 -29.12 -10.85
C VAL A 374 -9.01 -30.28 -11.18
N ASP A 375 -8.82 -30.93 -12.33
CA ASP A 375 -9.63 -32.07 -12.78
C ASP A 375 -9.50 -33.25 -11.81
N SER A 376 -8.35 -33.44 -11.17
CA SER A 376 -8.14 -34.54 -10.21
C SER A 376 -8.79 -34.30 -8.84
N LEU A 377 -9.21 -33.07 -8.51
CA LEU A 377 -9.85 -32.76 -7.24
C LEU A 377 -11.32 -33.20 -7.14
N ASP A 378 -11.97 -33.53 -8.25
CA ASP A 378 -13.37 -33.98 -8.34
C ASP A 378 -14.35 -33.12 -7.52
N SER A 379 -14.22 -31.76 -7.61
CA SER A 379 -15.03 -30.78 -6.90
C SER A 379 -15.69 -29.82 -7.89
N GLU A 380 -16.98 -29.57 -7.72
CA GLU A 380 -17.74 -28.64 -8.56
C GLU A 380 -17.19 -27.21 -8.44
N GLU A 381 -16.86 -26.79 -7.22
CA GLU A 381 -16.31 -25.44 -6.96
C GLU A 381 -14.93 -25.27 -7.60
N TRP A 382 -14.09 -26.30 -7.58
CA TRP A 382 -12.78 -26.29 -8.23
C TRP A 382 -12.91 -26.34 -9.75
N SER A 383 -13.82 -27.13 -10.29
CA SER A 383 -14.12 -27.16 -11.73
C SER A 383 -14.57 -25.80 -12.24
N ALA A 384 -15.49 -25.13 -11.52
CA ALA A 384 -15.95 -23.78 -11.86
C ALA A 384 -14.82 -22.74 -11.81
N LEU A 385 -13.84 -22.87 -10.90
CA LEU A 385 -12.65 -22.02 -10.87
C LEU A 385 -11.73 -22.34 -12.07
N GLY A 386 -11.58 -23.62 -12.41
CA GLY A 386 -10.76 -24.12 -13.49
C GLY A 386 -11.21 -23.69 -14.89
N GLU A 387 -12.49 -23.39 -15.10
CA GLU A 387 -13.02 -22.86 -16.38
C GLU A 387 -12.31 -21.57 -16.80
N ASN A 388 -11.77 -20.81 -15.84
CA ASN A 388 -11.03 -19.56 -16.08
C ASN A 388 -9.51 -19.77 -16.28
N LEU A 389 -9.03 -20.99 -16.29
CA LEU A 389 -7.65 -21.33 -16.64
C LEU A 389 -7.55 -21.47 -18.16
N PHE A 390 -7.42 -20.36 -18.86
CA PHE A 390 -7.31 -20.36 -20.33
C PHE A 390 -5.95 -20.87 -20.76
N ASP A 391 -5.95 -21.96 -21.56
CA ASP A 391 -4.78 -22.42 -22.29
C ASP A 391 -4.67 -21.61 -23.58
N ILE A 392 -3.51 -21.02 -23.85
CA ILE A 392 -3.26 -20.14 -24.99
C ILE A 392 -2.01 -20.65 -25.73
N PRO A 393 -2.11 -21.83 -26.38
CA PRO A 393 -0.98 -22.46 -27.04
C PRO A 393 -0.40 -21.60 -28.18
N GLU A 394 -1.23 -20.84 -28.88
CA GLU A 394 -0.78 -19.98 -29.98
C GLU A 394 0.18 -18.90 -29.48
N LEU A 395 -0.09 -18.33 -28.29
CA LEU A 395 0.78 -17.33 -27.66
C LEU A 395 2.08 -17.96 -27.14
N TYR A 396 1.97 -19.15 -26.54
CA TYR A 396 3.14 -19.93 -26.13
C TYR A 396 4.07 -20.19 -27.30
N ASP A 397 3.53 -20.74 -28.40
CA ASP A 397 4.28 -21.08 -29.63
C ASP A 397 4.87 -19.85 -30.32
N LEU A 398 4.14 -18.72 -30.31
CA LEU A 398 4.64 -17.45 -30.85
C LEU A 398 5.93 -17.03 -30.11
N ILE A 399 5.88 -16.98 -28.78
CA ILE A 399 7.02 -16.54 -27.97
C ILE A 399 8.18 -17.54 -28.08
N ASP A 400 7.88 -18.85 -28.06
CA ASP A 400 8.89 -19.91 -28.16
C ASP A 400 9.66 -19.85 -29.49
N ARG A 401 8.98 -19.59 -30.59
CA ARG A 401 9.63 -19.46 -31.91
C ARG A 401 10.38 -18.16 -32.09
N ALA A 402 9.86 -17.07 -31.50
CA ALA A 402 10.38 -15.74 -31.77
C ALA A 402 11.53 -15.33 -30.87
N ILE A 403 11.48 -15.64 -29.56
CA ILE A 403 12.41 -15.12 -28.56
C ILE A 403 13.48 -16.17 -28.24
N ASP A 404 14.73 -15.72 -28.20
CA ASP A 404 15.86 -16.55 -27.81
C ASP A 404 15.85 -16.85 -26.30
N GLU A 405 16.16 -18.07 -25.89
CA GLU A 405 16.14 -18.48 -24.48
C GLU A 405 17.21 -17.76 -23.64
N ASP A 406 18.32 -17.41 -24.26
CA ASP A 406 19.45 -16.70 -23.65
C ASP A 406 19.37 -15.18 -23.87
N ALA A 407 18.19 -14.66 -24.23
CA ALA A 407 18.00 -13.24 -24.52
C ALA A 407 18.50 -12.33 -23.37
N PRO A 408 19.24 -11.25 -23.67
CA PRO A 408 19.76 -10.32 -22.66
C PRO A 408 18.62 -9.49 -22.04
N LEU A 409 18.94 -8.80 -20.93
CA LEU A 409 17.98 -7.88 -20.27
C LEU A 409 17.70 -6.64 -21.12
N THR A 410 18.73 -6.14 -21.81
CA THR A 410 18.68 -4.88 -22.56
C THR A 410 18.43 -5.17 -24.01
N ILE A 411 17.40 -4.56 -24.59
CA ILE A 411 17.03 -4.75 -26.01
C ILE A 411 18.14 -4.30 -26.96
N SER A 412 18.93 -3.29 -26.58
CA SER A 412 20.04 -2.78 -27.39
C SER A 412 21.25 -3.73 -27.48
N ASP A 413 21.32 -4.77 -26.67
CA ASP A 413 22.47 -5.70 -26.66
C ASP A 413 22.41 -6.73 -27.81
N GLY A 414 21.26 -6.77 -28.52
CA GLY A 414 21.01 -7.73 -29.60
C GLY A 414 20.81 -9.17 -29.13
N ASN A 415 20.72 -10.11 -30.06
CA ASN A 415 20.46 -11.54 -29.80
C ASN A 415 19.18 -11.83 -29.01
N ILE A 416 18.11 -11.10 -29.32
CA ILE A 416 16.81 -11.21 -28.70
C ILE A 416 15.95 -12.21 -29.46
N ILE A 417 15.99 -12.17 -30.78
CA ILE A 417 15.19 -12.99 -31.67
C ILE A 417 15.90 -14.30 -31.96
N ARG A 418 15.17 -15.42 -31.85
CA ARG A 418 15.68 -16.77 -32.09
C ARG A 418 16.13 -16.95 -33.54
N SER A 419 17.23 -17.65 -33.76
CA SER A 419 17.69 -18.03 -35.10
C SER A 419 16.65 -18.91 -35.80
N GLY A 420 16.38 -18.64 -37.08
CA GLY A 420 15.35 -19.30 -37.87
C GLY A 420 13.98 -18.64 -37.83
N TYR A 421 13.78 -17.60 -37.01
CA TYR A 421 12.52 -16.86 -36.98
C TYR A 421 12.35 -15.93 -38.17
N ASN A 422 13.42 -15.26 -38.62
CA ASN A 422 13.40 -14.36 -39.76
C ASN A 422 14.64 -14.55 -40.64
N ALA A 423 14.45 -14.98 -41.89
CA ALA A 423 15.53 -15.28 -42.84
C ALA A 423 16.44 -14.08 -43.16
N THR A 424 15.88 -12.87 -43.16
CA THR A 424 16.68 -11.65 -43.42
C THR A 424 17.61 -11.34 -42.26
N LEU A 425 17.11 -11.48 -41.01
CA LEU A 425 17.89 -11.33 -39.81
C LEU A 425 19.03 -12.34 -39.75
N ASP A 426 18.73 -13.59 -40.05
CA ASP A 426 19.74 -14.66 -40.11
C ASP A 426 20.84 -14.35 -41.16
N THR A 427 20.46 -13.83 -42.33
CA THR A 427 21.43 -13.40 -43.33
C THR A 427 22.35 -12.29 -42.84
N TYR A 428 21.84 -11.29 -42.11
CA TYR A 428 22.69 -10.24 -41.51
C TYR A 428 23.61 -10.83 -40.42
N ARG A 429 23.14 -11.72 -39.58
CA ARG A 429 23.97 -12.40 -38.55
C ARG A 429 25.07 -13.26 -39.16
N ASP A 430 24.76 -14.00 -40.22
CA ASP A 430 25.76 -14.78 -40.97
C ASP A 430 26.80 -13.87 -41.63
N THR A 431 26.38 -12.75 -42.19
CA THR A 431 27.31 -11.77 -42.76
C THR A 431 28.27 -11.23 -41.69
N MET A 432 27.76 -10.91 -40.51
CA MET A 432 28.59 -10.46 -39.39
C MET A 432 29.56 -11.55 -38.90
N LYS A 433 29.10 -12.79 -38.80
CA LYS A 433 29.90 -13.94 -38.36
C LYS A 433 31.02 -14.22 -39.33
N HIS A 434 30.70 -14.38 -40.60
CA HIS A 434 31.71 -14.59 -41.68
C HIS A 434 32.65 -13.41 -41.80
N GLY A 435 32.17 -12.17 -41.60
CA GLY A 435 32.99 -10.98 -41.54
C GLY A 435 34.03 -11.00 -40.43
N LYS A 436 33.66 -11.42 -39.24
CA LYS A 436 34.58 -11.59 -38.07
C LYS A 436 35.60 -12.71 -38.32
N GLU A 437 35.17 -13.83 -38.88
CA GLU A 437 36.05 -14.96 -39.27
C GLU A 437 37.05 -14.51 -40.34
N TRP A 438 36.60 -13.73 -41.34
CA TRP A 438 37.47 -13.18 -42.34
C TRP A 438 38.52 -12.20 -41.74
N ILE A 439 38.14 -11.32 -40.80
CA ILE A 439 39.07 -10.41 -40.13
C ILE A 439 40.11 -11.22 -39.35
N ALA A 440 39.73 -12.31 -38.69
CA ALA A 440 40.68 -13.20 -37.99
C ALA A 440 41.64 -13.87 -38.96
N ALA A 441 41.14 -14.34 -40.12
CA ALA A 441 41.97 -14.92 -41.16
C ALA A 441 42.92 -13.87 -41.81
N LEU A 442 42.41 -12.64 -42.06
CA LEU A 442 43.24 -11.54 -42.51
C LEU A 442 44.36 -11.20 -41.50
N GLN A 443 44.07 -11.18 -40.24
CA GLN A 443 45.11 -10.95 -39.21
C GLN A 443 46.21 -12.01 -39.27
N GLN A 444 45.85 -13.25 -39.48
CA GLN A 444 46.82 -14.33 -39.64
C GLN A 444 47.64 -14.15 -40.94
N GLN A 445 46.99 -13.87 -42.03
CA GLN A 445 47.63 -13.63 -43.33
C GLN A 445 48.58 -12.43 -43.27
N GLU A 446 48.17 -11.32 -42.65
CA GLU A 446 49.01 -10.11 -42.52
C GLU A 446 50.23 -10.40 -41.60
N ARG A 447 50.10 -11.23 -40.59
CA ARG A 447 51.25 -11.68 -39.76
C ARG A 447 52.26 -12.50 -40.55
N GLU A 448 51.79 -13.41 -41.40
CA GLU A 448 52.64 -14.23 -42.29
C GLU A 448 53.33 -13.41 -43.38
N GLN A 449 52.60 -12.51 -44.05
CA GLN A 449 53.15 -11.67 -45.12
C GLN A 449 54.18 -10.63 -44.64
N THR A 450 53.90 -10.00 -43.48
CA THR A 450 54.76 -8.96 -42.92
C THR A 450 55.87 -9.54 -42.01
N GLY A 451 55.78 -10.80 -41.59
CA GLY A 451 56.68 -11.38 -40.61
C GLY A 451 56.59 -10.73 -39.23
N ILE A 452 55.45 -10.07 -38.89
CA ILE A 452 55.22 -9.36 -37.63
C ILE A 452 54.27 -10.16 -36.77
N SER A 453 54.77 -11.01 -35.88
CA SER A 453 53.92 -11.82 -35.00
C SER A 453 53.08 -11.02 -34.02
N SER A 454 53.42 -9.79 -33.68
CA SER A 454 52.74 -8.90 -32.76
C SER A 454 51.62 -8.07 -33.43
N LEU A 455 51.42 -8.18 -34.75
CA LEU A 455 50.35 -7.48 -35.47
C LEU A 455 49.00 -7.93 -35.00
N LYS A 456 48.11 -6.98 -34.67
CA LYS A 456 46.75 -7.23 -34.25
C LYS A 456 45.78 -6.41 -35.08
N ILE A 457 44.63 -6.98 -35.44
CA ILE A 457 43.48 -6.25 -35.93
C ILE A 457 42.53 -6.06 -34.78
N SER A 458 42.15 -4.83 -34.48
CA SER A 458 41.24 -4.47 -33.37
C SER A 458 40.21 -3.46 -33.83
N PHE A 459 39.13 -3.29 -33.07
CA PHE A 459 38.05 -2.35 -33.35
C PHE A 459 38.05 -1.19 -32.35
N ASN A 460 37.77 0.02 -32.84
CA ASN A 460 37.56 1.19 -32.01
C ASN A 460 36.33 1.96 -32.51
N LYS A 461 35.43 2.38 -31.64
CA LYS A 461 34.19 3.09 -32.00
C LYS A 461 34.42 4.37 -32.84
N VAL A 462 35.58 5.03 -32.70
CA VAL A 462 35.91 6.28 -33.42
C VAL A 462 36.53 6.03 -34.79
N PHE A 463 37.42 5.00 -34.91
CA PHE A 463 38.24 4.75 -36.09
C PHE A 463 37.85 3.46 -36.83
N GLY A 464 36.91 2.68 -36.34
CA GLY A 464 36.53 1.38 -36.89
C GLY A 464 37.57 0.30 -36.67
N TYR A 465 37.66 -0.67 -37.58
CA TYR A 465 38.69 -1.70 -37.56
C TYR A 465 40.04 -1.16 -38.00
N TYR A 466 41.10 -1.51 -37.30
CA TYR A 466 42.47 -1.06 -37.61
C TYR A 466 43.50 -2.17 -37.34
N ILE A 467 44.60 -2.09 -38.08
CA ILE A 467 45.77 -2.93 -37.92
C ILE A 467 46.74 -2.18 -37.02
N GLU A 468 47.04 -2.73 -35.85
CA GLU A 468 47.97 -2.14 -34.87
C GLU A 468 49.35 -2.81 -35.00
N VAL A 469 50.42 -2.00 -35.21
CA VAL A 469 51.79 -2.43 -35.34
C VAL A 469 52.66 -1.62 -34.40
N THR A 470 53.53 -2.29 -33.65
CA THR A 470 54.47 -1.66 -32.73
C THR A 470 55.54 -0.88 -33.49
N LYS A 471 55.99 0.27 -32.98
CA LYS A 471 56.98 1.15 -33.63
C LYS A 471 58.27 0.43 -34.04
N SER A 472 58.69 -0.58 -33.30
CA SER A 472 59.86 -1.40 -33.64
C SER A 472 59.74 -2.21 -34.94
N ASN A 473 58.54 -2.47 -35.40
CA ASN A 473 58.24 -3.28 -36.58
C ASN A 473 57.76 -2.47 -37.78
N LEU A 474 57.71 -1.14 -37.73
CA LEU A 474 57.19 -0.29 -38.79
C LEU A 474 58.03 -0.41 -40.09
N SER A 475 59.34 -0.66 -40.00
CA SER A 475 60.23 -0.85 -41.17
C SER A 475 59.89 -2.09 -41.99
N LYS A 476 59.05 -3.00 -41.51
CA LYS A 476 58.64 -4.21 -42.24
C LYS A 476 57.36 -4.04 -43.00
N LEU A 477 56.66 -2.88 -42.85
CA LEU A 477 55.42 -2.58 -43.52
C LEU A 477 55.67 -1.90 -44.89
N ASP A 478 54.91 -2.35 -45.91
CA ASP A 478 54.90 -1.69 -47.19
C ASP A 478 53.99 -0.43 -47.15
N SER A 479 54.56 0.76 -47.17
CA SER A 479 53.90 2.03 -47.07
C SER A 479 52.88 2.31 -48.20
N SER A 480 52.89 1.56 -49.26
CA SER A 480 51.91 1.70 -50.36
C SER A 480 50.57 1.04 -50.10
N ARG A 481 50.54 0.00 -49.23
CA ARG A 481 49.35 -0.76 -48.91
C ARG A 481 48.65 -0.32 -47.60
N TYR A 482 49.46 0.21 -46.64
CA TYR A 482 48.95 0.55 -45.27
C TYR A 482 48.79 2.07 -45.16
N GLU A 483 47.54 2.53 -45.09
CA GLU A 483 47.21 3.94 -44.82
C GLU A 483 47.22 4.19 -43.30
N ARG A 484 48.09 5.10 -42.82
CA ARG A 484 48.20 5.44 -41.41
C ARG A 484 47.00 6.28 -40.94
N LYS A 485 46.34 5.82 -39.87
CA LYS A 485 45.17 6.50 -39.27
C LYS A 485 45.54 7.18 -37.94
N GLN A 486 46.40 6.59 -37.10
CA GLN A 486 46.71 7.13 -35.78
C GLN A 486 48.11 6.72 -35.34
N THR A 487 48.84 7.63 -34.68
CA THR A 487 50.12 7.38 -34.03
C THR A 487 49.92 7.36 -32.52
N LEU A 488 50.36 6.28 -31.86
CA LEU A 488 50.35 6.11 -30.42
C LEU A 488 51.77 6.20 -29.84
N ALA A 489 51.90 6.23 -28.53
CA ALA A 489 53.21 6.26 -27.86
C ALA A 489 54.11 5.07 -28.30
N ASN A 490 53.63 3.84 -28.35
CA ASN A 490 54.38 2.60 -28.61
C ASN A 490 53.98 1.86 -29.89
N ALA A 491 52.94 2.30 -30.62
CA ALA A 491 52.41 1.63 -31.82
C ALA A 491 51.84 2.66 -32.84
N GLU A 492 51.59 2.21 -34.05
CA GLU A 492 50.82 2.95 -35.05
C GLU A 492 49.68 2.09 -35.57
N ARG A 493 48.57 2.77 -35.94
CA ARG A 493 47.37 2.15 -36.45
C ARG A 493 47.19 2.44 -37.91
N PHE A 494 46.92 1.38 -38.65
CA PHE A 494 46.81 1.41 -40.14
C PHE A 494 45.47 0.83 -40.59
N ILE A 495 45.09 1.14 -41.82
CA ILE A 495 43.95 0.55 -42.52
C ILE A 495 44.42 0.11 -43.93
N THR A 496 43.80 -0.95 -44.43
CA THR A 496 43.93 -1.36 -45.83
C THR A 496 42.63 -1.22 -46.56
N PRO A 497 42.60 -1.04 -47.92
CA PRO A 497 41.38 -0.96 -48.69
C PRO A 497 40.45 -2.18 -48.47
N GLU A 498 41.01 -3.38 -48.40
CA GLU A 498 40.29 -4.63 -48.18
C GLU A 498 39.61 -4.66 -46.78
N LEU A 499 40.32 -4.22 -45.73
CA LEU A 499 39.77 -4.11 -44.39
C LEU A 499 38.65 -3.08 -44.35
N LYS A 500 38.77 -1.94 -45.02
CA LYS A 500 37.76 -0.88 -45.06
C LYS A 500 36.49 -1.32 -45.78
N GLU A 501 36.59 -2.06 -46.89
CA GLU A 501 35.43 -2.60 -47.61
C GLU A 501 34.66 -3.60 -46.73
N LYS A 502 35.36 -4.54 -46.09
CA LYS A 502 34.74 -5.52 -45.20
C LYS A 502 34.18 -4.89 -43.91
N GLU A 503 34.89 -3.89 -43.37
CA GLU A 503 34.36 -3.09 -42.25
C GLU A 503 33.00 -2.49 -42.57
N THR A 504 32.85 -1.82 -43.73
CA THR A 504 31.61 -1.21 -44.16
C THR A 504 30.48 -2.25 -44.19
N LEU A 505 30.73 -3.41 -44.80
CA LEU A 505 29.74 -4.50 -44.86
C LEU A 505 29.36 -5.04 -43.48
N ILE A 506 30.30 -5.19 -42.58
CA ILE A 506 30.05 -5.69 -41.21
C ILE A 506 29.22 -4.67 -40.39
N LEU A 507 29.61 -3.39 -40.44
CA LEU A 507 28.94 -2.34 -39.70
C LEU A 507 27.52 -2.07 -40.23
N GLU A 508 27.32 -2.10 -41.56
CA GLU A 508 26.00 -2.02 -42.16
C GLU A 508 25.11 -3.22 -41.76
N ALA A 509 25.69 -4.44 -41.76
CA ALA A 509 24.96 -5.63 -41.33
C ALA A 509 24.59 -5.58 -39.82
N GLU A 510 25.49 -5.04 -38.97
CA GLU A 510 25.25 -4.85 -37.54
C GLU A 510 24.14 -3.85 -37.30
N GLU A 511 24.14 -2.70 -37.93
CA GLU A 511 23.10 -1.68 -37.80
C GLU A 511 21.74 -2.19 -38.30
N LYS A 512 21.70 -2.81 -39.50
CA LYS A 512 20.48 -3.38 -40.07
C LYS A 512 19.95 -4.57 -39.22
N SER A 513 20.85 -5.41 -38.69
CA SER A 513 20.49 -6.51 -37.80
C SER A 513 19.83 -5.98 -36.52
N SER A 514 20.45 -5.01 -35.84
CA SER A 514 19.94 -4.43 -34.61
C SER A 514 18.57 -3.72 -34.80
N ALA A 515 18.44 -2.96 -35.92
CA ALA A 515 17.18 -2.29 -36.23
C ALA A 515 16.05 -3.27 -36.54
N LEU A 516 16.33 -4.31 -37.35
CA LEU A 516 15.36 -5.35 -37.71
C LEU A 516 14.99 -6.19 -36.49
N GLU A 517 15.94 -6.54 -35.65
CA GLU A 517 15.73 -7.31 -34.43
C GLU A 517 14.81 -6.57 -33.44
N TYR A 518 15.04 -5.25 -33.26
CA TYR A 518 14.17 -4.40 -32.46
C TYR A 518 12.74 -4.34 -33.06
N GLN A 519 12.62 -4.17 -34.39
CA GLN A 519 11.32 -4.16 -35.03
C GLN A 519 10.55 -5.47 -34.84
N LEU A 520 11.19 -6.61 -35.06
CA LEU A 520 10.57 -7.95 -34.87
C LEU A 520 10.15 -8.17 -33.42
N PHE A 521 10.97 -7.72 -32.48
CA PHE A 521 10.62 -7.79 -31.05
C PHE A 521 9.37 -6.95 -30.74
N VAL A 522 9.28 -5.72 -31.28
CA VAL A 522 8.10 -4.87 -31.12
C VAL A 522 6.86 -5.51 -31.72
N GLU A 523 6.97 -6.12 -32.92
CA GLU A 523 5.87 -6.85 -33.56
C GLU A 523 5.37 -8.01 -32.71
N VAL A 524 6.26 -8.82 -32.12
CA VAL A 524 5.89 -9.90 -31.19
C VAL A 524 5.18 -9.34 -29.96
N ARG A 525 5.73 -8.27 -29.36
CA ARG A 525 5.12 -7.62 -28.20
C ARG A 525 3.72 -7.07 -28.48
N GLU A 526 3.50 -6.47 -29.67
CA GLU A 526 2.17 -5.99 -30.08
C GLU A 526 1.17 -7.16 -30.28
N GLN A 527 1.64 -8.32 -30.77
CA GLN A 527 0.79 -9.50 -30.84
C GLN A 527 0.37 -10.01 -29.46
N VAL A 528 1.26 -9.98 -28.45
CA VAL A 528 0.92 -10.36 -27.07
C VAL A 528 -0.22 -9.49 -26.51
N LYS A 529 -0.32 -8.21 -26.86
CA LYS A 529 -1.39 -7.31 -26.40
C LYS A 529 -2.80 -7.80 -26.73
N HIS A 530 -2.98 -8.53 -27.81
CA HIS A 530 -4.30 -9.07 -28.18
C HIS A 530 -4.86 -10.06 -27.16
N TYR A 531 -4.00 -10.67 -26.32
CA TYR A 531 -4.36 -11.62 -25.29
C TYR A 531 -4.51 -11.00 -23.90
N THR A 532 -4.43 -9.65 -23.77
CA THR A 532 -4.42 -8.93 -22.48
C THR A 532 -5.55 -9.38 -21.56
N ALA A 533 -6.81 -9.41 -22.03
CA ALA A 533 -7.97 -9.77 -21.21
C ALA A 533 -7.90 -11.21 -20.69
N GLN A 534 -7.49 -12.16 -21.55
CA GLN A 534 -7.34 -13.58 -21.18
C GLN A 534 -6.21 -13.77 -20.16
N LEU A 535 -5.08 -13.07 -20.34
CA LEU A 535 -3.95 -13.10 -19.42
C LEU A 535 -4.28 -12.49 -18.05
N GLN A 536 -5.08 -11.43 -18.00
CA GLN A 536 -5.56 -10.84 -16.75
C GLN A 536 -6.50 -11.78 -16.01
N GLN A 537 -7.43 -12.43 -16.71
CA GLN A 537 -8.33 -13.42 -16.09
C GLN A 537 -7.54 -14.63 -15.57
N LEU A 538 -6.57 -15.12 -16.35
CA LEU A 538 -5.67 -16.19 -15.93
C LEU A 538 -4.88 -15.79 -14.67
N ALA A 539 -4.32 -14.57 -14.63
CA ALA A 539 -3.58 -14.06 -13.49
C ALA A 539 -4.43 -14.03 -12.21
N LYS A 540 -5.69 -13.56 -12.32
CA LYS A 540 -6.64 -13.53 -11.21
C LYS A 540 -6.96 -14.93 -10.70
N THR A 541 -7.14 -15.90 -11.60
CA THR A 541 -7.43 -17.29 -11.24
C THR A 541 -6.25 -17.95 -10.56
N VAL A 542 -5.04 -17.79 -11.11
CA VAL A 542 -3.80 -18.31 -10.51
C VAL A 542 -3.54 -17.68 -9.13
N ALA A 543 -3.74 -16.38 -8.98
CA ALA A 543 -3.63 -15.71 -7.67
C ALA A 543 -4.65 -16.25 -6.66
N THR A 544 -5.87 -16.56 -7.11
CA THR A 544 -6.91 -17.18 -6.26
C THR A 544 -6.50 -18.57 -5.79
N ILE A 545 -5.98 -19.41 -6.70
CA ILE A 545 -5.45 -20.75 -6.36
C ILE A 545 -4.32 -20.62 -5.34
N ASP A 546 -3.43 -19.64 -5.51
CA ASP A 546 -2.28 -19.43 -4.64
C ASP A 546 -2.72 -19.00 -3.21
N VAL A 547 -3.75 -18.17 -3.07
CA VAL A 547 -4.29 -17.81 -1.75
C VAL A 547 -4.99 -19.00 -1.09
N LEU A 548 -5.79 -19.76 -1.85
CA LEU A 548 -6.50 -20.92 -1.32
C LEU A 548 -5.55 -22.03 -0.85
N GLN A 549 -4.47 -22.30 -1.61
CA GLN A 549 -3.45 -23.25 -1.17
C GLN A 549 -2.72 -22.73 0.08
N ALA A 550 -2.44 -21.43 0.18
CA ALA A 550 -1.82 -20.84 1.38
C ALA A 550 -2.73 -21.04 2.60
N PHE A 551 -4.05 -20.81 2.49
CA PHE A 551 -5.00 -21.09 3.57
C PHE A 551 -5.02 -22.57 3.97
N SER A 552 -4.96 -23.48 3.01
CA SER A 552 -4.88 -24.91 3.28
C SER A 552 -3.59 -25.28 4.02
N VAL A 553 -2.43 -24.77 3.59
CA VAL A 553 -1.13 -25.00 4.26
C VAL A 553 -1.14 -24.50 5.69
N VAL A 554 -1.63 -23.28 5.93
CA VAL A 554 -1.71 -22.68 7.26
C VAL A 554 -2.70 -23.46 8.12
N SER A 555 -3.83 -23.89 7.55
CA SER A 555 -4.85 -24.67 8.27
C SER A 555 -4.29 -25.99 8.77
N GLU A 556 -3.53 -26.72 7.98
CA GLU A 556 -2.88 -27.96 8.41
C GLU A 556 -1.80 -27.70 9.46
N ARG A 557 -0.89 -26.75 9.18
CA ARG A 557 0.26 -26.45 10.04
C ARG A 557 -0.13 -26.02 11.47
N TYR A 558 -1.20 -25.24 11.59
CA TYR A 558 -1.66 -24.67 12.87
C TYR A 558 -2.97 -25.31 13.36
N HIS A 559 -3.41 -26.43 12.78
CA HIS A 559 -4.62 -27.14 13.17
C HIS A 559 -5.85 -26.23 13.24
N LEU A 560 -6.08 -25.48 12.17
CA LEU A 560 -7.27 -24.63 12.05
C LEU A 560 -8.47 -25.51 11.66
N VAL A 561 -9.66 -25.08 12.09
CA VAL A 561 -10.91 -25.80 11.82
C VAL A 561 -11.85 -24.97 10.93
N LYS A 562 -12.64 -25.63 10.09
CA LYS A 562 -13.67 -25.00 9.28
C LYS A 562 -14.74 -24.41 10.19
N PRO A 563 -14.97 -23.08 10.20
CA PRO A 563 -16.05 -22.49 10.97
C PRO A 563 -17.39 -22.68 10.25
N THR A 564 -18.47 -22.79 11.04
CA THR A 564 -19.82 -22.60 10.54
C THR A 564 -20.15 -21.13 10.54
N VAL A 565 -20.45 -20.56 9.37
CA VAL A 565 -20.84 -19.14 9.24
C VAL A 565 -22.29 -19.01 8.81
N SER A 566 -23.02 -18.03 9.37
CA SER A 566 -24.42 -17.78 9.02
C SER A 566 -24.82 -16.32 9.27
N MET A 567 -25.62 -15.75 8.34
CA MET A 567 -26.27 -14.44 8.54
C MET A 567 -27.48 -14.52 9.49
N LYS A 568 -28.15 -15.67 9.54
CA LYS A 568 -29.40 -15.85 10.29
C LYS A 568 -29.16 -16.25 11.75
N ASN A 569 -28.11 -17.02 12.00
CA ASN A 569 -27.78 -17.48 13.34
C ASN A 569 -26.82 -16.50 14.00
N ARG A 570 -27.31 -15.74 14.98
CA ARG A 570 -26.49 -14.75 15.72
C ARG A 570 -25.74 -15.34 16.92
N ARG A 571 -25.72 -16.66 17.06
CA ARG A 571 -24.92 -17.33 18.09
C ARG A 571 -23.45 -17.23 17.76
N LEU A 572 -22.67 -16.70 18.69
CA LEU A 572 -21.22 -16.69 18.63
C LEU A 572 -20.70 -17.81 19.56
N TRP A 573 -19.96 -18.76 18.98
CA TRP A 573 -19.39 -19.88 19.71
C TRP A 573 -18.02 -20.22 19.13
N ILE A 574 -16.97 -20.13 19.95
CA ILE A 574 -15.61 -20.55 19.61
C ILE A 574 -15.09 -21.37 20.79
N GLU A 575 -14.85 -22.66 20.56
CA GLU A 575 -14.31 -23.57 21.58
C GLU A 575 -12.77 -23.61 21.45
N ASP A 576 -12.08 -23.42 22.58
CA ASP A 576 -10.61 -23.44 22.66
C ASP A 576 -9.96 -22.58 21.56
N GLY A 577 -10.45 -21.36 21.42
CA GLY A 577 -9.92 -20.40 20.45
C GLY A 577 -8.50 -19.96 20.80
N ARG A 578 -7.70 -19.67 19.79
CA ARG A 578 -6.31 -19.28 19.91
C ARG A 578 -6.04 -18.01 19.12
N HIS A 579 -5.13 -17.18 19.60
CA HIS A 579 -4.69 -16.00 18.85
C HIS A 579 -3.62 -16.42 17.84
N PRO A 580 -3.87 -16.35 16.52
CA PRO A 580 -3.02 -16.98 15.49
C PRO A 580 -1.57 -16.49 15.53
N VAL A 581 -1.38 -15.19 15.67
CA VAL A 581 -0.03 -14.59 15.64
C VAL A 581 0.72 -14.87 16.93
N VAL A 582 0.06 -14.72 18.08
CA VAL A 582 0.71 -14.97 19.40
C VAL A 582 1.08 -16.44 19.53
N GLU A 583 0.20 -17.35 19.14
CA GLU A 583 0.48 -18.80 19.12
C GLU A 583 1.69 -19.13 18.21
N LYS A 584 1.78 -18.54 17.02
CA LYS A 584 2.93 -18.73 16.11
C LYS A 584 4.26 -18.28 16.73
N VAL A 585 4.24 -17.18 17.50
CA VAL A 585 5.43 -16.62 18.14
C VAL A 585 5.83 -17.40 19.39
N MET A 586 4.86 -17.74 20.24
CA MET A 586 5.11 -18.44 21.52
C MET A 586 5.29 -19.95 21.37
N GLY A 587 4.73 -20.55 20.32
CA GLY A 587 4.62 -21.98 20.14
C GLY A 587 3.33 -22.56 20.73
N GLN A 588 2.79 -23.58 20.06
CA GLN A 588 1.47 -24.19 20.38
C GLN A 588 1.40 -24.76 21.81
N SER A 589 2.49 -25.31 22.34
CA SER A 589 2.52 -25.91 23.69
C SER A 589 2.48 -24.89 24.81
N THR A 590 2.75 -23.61 24.53
CA THR A 590 2.85 -22.55 25.54
C THR A 590 1.61 -21.67 25.56
N TYR A 591 0.85 -21.63 24.48
CA TYR A 591 -0.35 -20.80 24.36
C TYR A 591 -1.54 -21.43 25.10
N VAL A 592 -2.28 -20.63 25.91
CA VAL A 592 -3.48 -21.07 26.60
C VAL A 592 -4.73 -20.77 25.79
N PRO A 593 -5.43 -21.78 25.25
CA PRO A 593 -6.66 -21.58 24.47
C PRO A 593 -7.80 -21.04 25.33
N ASN A 594 -8.64 -20.16 24.73
CA ASN A 594 -9.78 -19.58 25.41
C ASN A 594 -11.05 -19.68 24.57
N SER A 595 -12.12 -20.18 25.18
CA SER A 595 -13.44 -20.27 24.57
C SER A 595 -14.20 -18.95 24.68
N ILE A 596 -15.02 -18.65 23.66
CA ILE A 596 -15.91 -17.49 23.61
C ILE A 596 -17.30 -18.00 23.28
N SER A 597 -18.27 -17.66 24.07
CA SER A 597 -19.67 -17.99 23.80
C SER A 597 -20.55 -16.79 24.07
N MET A 598 -21.45 -16.48 23.16
CA MET A 598 -22.53 -15.51 23.34
C MET A 598 -23.77 -16.04 22.63
N SER A 599 -24.88 -16.20 23.43
CA SER A 599 -26.18 -16.58 22.85
C SER A 599 -26.70 -15.44 21.95
N PRO A 600 -27.75 -15.67 21.16
CA PRO A 600 -28.37 -14.59 20.37
C PRO A 600 -28.81 -13.40 21.23
N GLU A 601 -29.26 -13.68 22.45
CA GLU A 601 -29.81 -12.70 23.39
C GLU A 601 -28.74 -11.99 24.22
N GLU A 602 -27.53 -12.56 24.34
CA GLU A 602 -26.40 -11.92 25.02
C GLU A 602 -25.71 -10.94 24.07
N HIS A 603 -25.65 -9.66 24.45
CA HIS A 603 -25.05 -8.60 23.66
C HIS A 603 -23.71 -8.12 24.21
N ILE A 604 -23.54 -8.13 25.54
CA ILE A 604 -22.38 -7.53 26.21
C ILE A 604 -21.63 -8.58 27.03
N LEU A 605 -20.33 -8.74 26.74
CA LEU A 605 -19.41 -9.54 27.57
C LEU A 605 -18.45 -8.57 28.26
N LEU A 606 -18.67 -8.41 29.59
CA LEU A 606 -17.83 -7.57 30.45
C LEU A 606 -16.63 -8.36 30.95
N ILE A 607 -15.42 -7.92 30.62
CA ILE A 607 -14.16 -8.63 30.85
C ILE A 607 -13.36 -7.90 31.94
N THR A 608 -13.18 -8.57 33.10
CA THR A 608 -12.35 -8.03 34.18
C THR A 608 -11.06 -8.83 34.38
N GLY A 609 -10.14 -8.32 35.16
CA GLY A 609 -8.87 -8.97 35.45
C GLY A 609 -7.68 -8.01 35.47
N PRO A 610 -6.52 -8.45 35.97
CA PRO A 610 -5.34 -7.60 36.08
C PRO A 610 -4.74 -7.23 34.74
N ASN A 611 -3.89 -6.17 34.71
CA ASN A 611 -3.07 -5.86 33.55
C ASN A 611 -2.10 -7.02 33.28
N MET A 612 -1.73 -7.21 32.00
CA MET A 612 -0.88 -8.30 31.50
C MET A 612 -1.53 -9.71 31.60
N SER A 613 -2.74 -9.86 32.05
CA SER A 613 -3.42 -11.16 32.10
C SER A 613 -3.86 -11.69 30.74
N GLY A 614 -3.95 -10.83 29.71
CA GLY A 614 -4.30 -11.21 28.33
C GLY A 614 -5.69 -10.77 27.87
N LYS A 615 -6.38 -9.83 28.57
CA LYS A 615 -7.70 -9.30 28.16
C LYS A 615 -7.74 -8.81 26.71
N SER A 616 -6.83 -7.90 26.36
CA SER A 616 -6.75 -7.34 24.99
C SER A 616 -6.42 -8.41 23.95
N THR A 617 -5.59 -9.41 24.30
CA THR A 617 -5.26 -10.55 23.42
C THR A 617 -6.50 -11.42 23.16
N TYR A 618 -7.33 -11.65 24.20
CA TYR A 618 -8.59 -12.40 24.08
C TYR A 618 -9.60 -11.68 23.17
N MET A 619 -9.71 -10.36 23.28
CA MET A 619 -10.60 -9.57 22.44
C MET A 619 -10.12 -9.56 20.97
N ARG A 620 -8.81 -9.37 20.75
CA ARG A 620 -8.21 -9.45 19.42
C ARG A 620 -8.36 -10.84 18.80
N GLN A 621 -8.21 -11.91 19.58
CA GLN A 621 -8.44 -13.30 19.15
C GLN A 621 -9.81 -13.44 18.48
N LEU A 622 -10.88 -12.92 19.09
CA LEU A 622 -12.22 -12.98 18.52
C LEU A 622 -12.29 -12.25 17.17
N ALA A 623 -11.83 -11.00 17.11
CA ALA A 623 -11.89 -10.22 15.87
C ALA A 623 -11.09 -10.90 14.75
N LEU A 624 -9.91 -11.45 15.05
CA LEU A 624 -9.10 -12.18 14.07
C LEU A 624 -9.76 -13.47 13.61
N CYS A 625 -10.44 -14.21 14.50
CA CYS A 625 -11.24 -15.39 14.11
C CYS A 625 -12.40 -15.01 13.18
N VAL A 626 -13.09 -13.90 13.44
CA VAL A 626 -14.14 -13.36 12.55
C VAL A 626 -13.57 -13.02 11.17
N ILE A 627 -12.47 -12.28 11.12
CA ILE A 627 -11.82 -11.89 9.87
C ILE A 627 -11.36 -13.12 9.09
N LEU A 628 -10.69 -14.09 9.74
CA LEU A 628 -10.28 -15.34 9.13
C LEU A 628 -11.47 -16.09 8.51
N ALA A 629 -12.56 -16.25 9.26
CA ALA A 629 -13.77 -16.88 8.76
C ALA A 629 -14.32 -16.15 7.51
N GLN A 630 -14.39 -14.82 7.54
CA GLN A 630 -14.99 -14.02 6.47
C GLN A 630 -14.08 -13.79 5.26
N ILE A 631 -12.77 -14.00 5.34
CA ILE A 631 -11.91 -14.08 4.16
C ILE A 631 -11.97 -15.45 3.47
N GLY A 632 -12.56 -16.46 4.11
CA GLY A 632 -12.67 -17.84 3.62
C GLY A 632 -11.56 -18.76 4.13
N CYS A 633 -10.80 -18.34 5.16
CA CYS A 633 -9.82 -19.19 5.84
C CYS A 633 -10.47 -19.95 6.99
N PHE A 634 -9.86 -21.05 7.41
CA PHE A 634 -10.22 -21.75 8.65
C PHE A 634 -9.74 -20.96 9.87
N VAL A 635 -10.28 -21.28 11.06
CA VAL A 635 -10.03 -20.53 12.28
C VAL A 635 -9.26 -21.35 13.32
N PRO A 636 -8.39 -20.70 14.11
CA PRO A 636 -7.59 -21.36 15.16
C PRO A 636 -8.48 -21.67 16.38
N ALA A 637 -9.23 -22.75 16.32
CA ALA A 637 -10.14 -23.22 17.37
C ALA A 637 -10.29 -24.74 17.32
N LYS A 638 -10.95 -25.33 18.33
CA LYS A 638 -11.38 -26.72 18.29
C LYS A 638 -12.70 -26.87 17.52
N SER A 639 -13.61 -25.91 17.67
CA SER A 639 -14.85 -25.78 16.90
C SER A 639 -15.28 -24.30 16.88
N ALA A 640 -15.98 -23.86 15.82
CA ALA A 640 -16.45 -22.49 15.75
C ALA A 640 -17.77 -22.37 14.98
N THR A 641 -18.69 -21.58 15.54
CA THR A 641 -19.87 -21.03 14.88
C THR A 641 -19.84 -19.54 15.04
N ILE A 642 -19.74 -18.83 13.91
CA ILE A 642 -19.50 -17.39 13.88
C ILE A 642 -20.59 -16.73 13.05
N PRO A 643 -21.37 -15.79 13.60
CA PRO A 643 -22.27 -14.99 12.78
C PRO A 643 -21.49 -14.13 11.81
N VAL A 644 -22.06 -13.86 10.64
CA VAL A 644 -21.44 -12.90 9.71
C VAL A 644 -21.59 -11.50 10.26
N PHE A 645 -20.49 -10.80 10.45
CA PHE A 645 -20.45 -9.41 10.86
C PHE A 645 -20.30 -8.50 9.63
N THR A 646 -20.97 -7.35 9.67
CA THR A 646 -20.85 -6.32 8.63
C THR A 646 -19.88 -5.22 9.02
N LYS A 647 -19.67 -5.01 10.33
CA LYS A 647 -18.78 -3.95 10.84
C LYS A 647 -18.01 -4.44 12.07
N ILE A 648 -16.75 -4.05 12.18
CA ILE A 648 -15.94 -4.21 13.38
C ILE A 648 -15.42 -2.85 13.80
N PHE A 649 -15.64 -2.51 15.08
CA PHE A 649 -15.08 -1.32 15.70
C PHE A 649 -14.19 -1.74 16.86
N THR A 650 -12.99 -1.15 16.92
CA THR A 650 -12.07 -1.44 18.02
C THR A 650 -11.59 -0.15 18.68
N ARG A 651 -11.59 -0.17 20.00
CA ARG A 651 -10.83 0.79 20.79
C ARG A 651 -9.92 -0.04 21.70
N ILE A 652 -8.71 -0.38 21.21
CA ILE A 652 -7.74 -1.25 21.89
C ILE A 652 -6.39 -0.55 21.91
N GLY A 653 -5.90 -0.21 23.11
CA GLY A 653 -4.62 0.43 23.35
C GLY A 653 -4.67 1.96 23.19
N ALA A 654 -3.76 2.67 23.87
CA ALA A 654 -3.56 4.11 23.71
C ALA A 654 -2.44 4.32 22.70
N ALA A 655 -2.76 4.89 21.55
CA ALA A 655 -1.74 5.47 20.67
C ALA A 655 -1.70 6.98 20.94
N ASP A 656 -0.57 7.48 21.44
CA ASP A 656 -0.33 8.90 21.53
C ASP A 656 -0.15 9.45 20.11
N ASP A 657 -1.13 10.18 19.62
CA ASP A 657 -0.99 10.94 18.37
C ASP A 657 -0.41 12.32 18.68
N LEU A 658 0.90 12.36 18.88
CA LEU A 658 1.65 13.59 19.14
C LEU A 658 1.57 14.59 17.97
N ILE A 659 1.21 14.13 16.77
CA ILE A 659 1.20 14.97 15.56
C ILE A 659 -0.08 15.81 15.49
N SER A 660 -1.22 15.25 15.89
CA SER A 660 -2.52 15.96 15.87
C SER A 660 -2.69 16.91 17.05
N GLY A 661 -1.85 16.83 18.08
CA GLY A 661 -1.95 17.65 19.30
C GLY A 661 -3.21 17.39 20.12
N GLN A 662 -3.95 16.30 19.85
CA GLN A 662 -5.14 15.92 20.59
C GLN A 662 -4.77 15.08 21.80
N SER A 663 -5.50 15.29 22.91
CA SER A 663 -5.39 14.46 24.09
C SER A 663 -5.79 13.02 23.77
N THR A 664 -5.06 12.03 24.34
CA THR A 664 -5.40 10.60 24.24
C THR A 664 -6.85 10.31 24.65
N PHE A 665 -7.37 11.01 25.64
CA PHE A 665 -8.76 10.92 26.07
C PHE A 665 -9.74 11.45 25.01
N MET A 666 -9.42 12.53 24.31
CA MET A 666 -10.26 13.07 23.23
C MET A 666 -10.34 12.08 22.05
N VAL A 667 -9.21 11.48 21.66
CA VAL A 667 -9.18 10.44 20.62
C VAL A 667 -10.03 9.24 21.04
N GLU A 668 -9.91 8.80 22.29
CA GLU A 668 -10.71 7.70 22.85
C GLU A 668 -12.21 7.99 22.75
N MET A 669 -12.63 9.21 23.10
CA MET A 669 -14.04 9.60 23.03
C MET A 669 -14.54 9.72 21.57
N MET A 670 -13.70 10.18 20.66
CA MET A 670 -14.05 10.25 19.23
C MET A 670 -14.23 8.85 18.63
N GLU A 671 -13.32 7.92 18.89
CA GLU A 671 -13.42 6.52 18.43
C GLU A 671 -14.65 5.81 19.02
N THR A 672 -14.90 6.03 20.32
CA THR A 672 -16.10 5.49 20.98
C THR A 672 -17.38 6.06 20.39
N ASN A 673 -17.46 7.38 20.19
CA ASN A 673 -18.61 8.04 19.56
C ASN A 673 -18.83 7.53 18.14
N HIS A 674 -17.75 7.35 17.35
CA HIS A 674 -17.83 6.80 16.00
C HIS A 674 -18.44 5.37 16.01
N ALA A 675 -17.96 4.51 16.91
CA ALA A 675 -18.49 3.16 17.08
C ALA A 675 -19.98 3.17 17.47
N LEU A 676 -20.35 3.95 18.48
CA LEU A 676 -21.74 4.00 18.99
C LEU A 676 -22.73 4.54 17.96
N ARG A 677 -22.32 5.49 17.11
CA ARG A 677 -23.20 6.08 16.09
C ARG A 677 -23.40 5.20 14.86
N ASN A 678 -22.40 4.39 14.51
CA ASN A 678 -22.38 3.63 13.26
C ASN A 678 -22.62 2.13 13.46
N ALA A 679 -22.65 1.65 14.72
CA ALA A 679 -22.92 0.25 15.02
C ALA A 679 -24.40 -0.08 14.76
N ASP A 680 -24.62 -1.29 14.28
CA ASP A 680 -25.91 -1.91 14.07
C ASP A 680 -25.94 -3.33 14.71
N GLU A 681 -27.04 -4.03 14.51
CA GLU A 681 -27.19 -5.37 15.06
C GLU A 681 -26.16 -6.38 14.58
N THR A 682 -25.55 -6.18 13.42
CA THR A 682 -24.54 -7.06 12.79
C THR A 682 -23.11 -6.60 13.08
N SER A 683 -22.93 -5.67 14.02
CA SER A 683 -21.63 -5.11 14.37
C SER A 683 -20.96 -5.86 15.51
N LEU A 684 -19.63 -5.87 15.52
CA LEU A 684 -18.77 -6.33 16.61
C LEU A 684 -17.99 -5.14 17.17
N LEU A 685 -18.15 -4.87 18.49
CA LEU A 685 -17.47 -3.78 19.18
C LEU A 685 -16.49 -4.34 20.19
N LEU A 686 -15.26 -3.83 20.19
CA LEU A 686 -14.20 -4.22 21.13
C LEU A 686 -13.70 -2.97 21.85
N PHE A 687 -14.12 -2.80 23.11
CA PHE A 687 -13.76 -1.67 23.95
C PHE A 687 -12.80 -2.09 25.06
N ASP A 688 -11.57 -1.59 25.01
CA ASP A 688 -10.52 -1.95 25.96
C ASP A 688 -10.18 -0.78 26.87
N GLU A 689 -10.50 -0.91 28.15
CA GLU A 689 -10.19 0.02 29.25
C GLU A 689 -10.67 1.47 29.01
N ILE A 690 -11.89 1.67 28.55
CA ILE A 690 -12.47 2.99 28.33
C ILE A 690 -12.60 3.76 29.65
N GLY A 691 -12.29 5.08 29.62
CA GLY A 691 -12.36 5.99 30.76
C GLY A 691 -11.05 6.10 31.54
N ARG A 692 -9.95 5.48 31.08
CA ARG A 692 -8.65 5.51 31.75
C ARG A 692 -7.92 6.85 31.66
N GLY A 693 -8.23 7.64 30.63
CA GLY A 693 -7.55 8.92 30.36
C GLY A 693 -8.02 10.13 31.18
N THR A 694 -8.90 9.93 32.17
CA THR A 694 -9.49 10.99 33.02
C THR A 694 -9.51 10.62 34.50
N ALA A 695 -10.14 11.41 35.36
CA ALA A 695 -10.30 11.10 36.79
C ALA A 695 -11.11 9.80 36.98
N THR A 696 -10.77 9.01 38.00
CA THR A 696 -11.31 7.66 38.18
C THR A 696 -12.84 7.61 38.21
N TYR A 697 -13.49 8.52 38.93
CA TYR A 697 -14.97 8.56 39.00
C TYR A 697 -15.61 9.01 37.66
N ASP A 698 -15.01 9.97 36.96
CA ASP A 698 -15.49 10.41 35.63
C ASP A 698 -15.36 9.28 34.62
N GLY A 699 -14.22 8.57 34.60
CA GLY A 699 -13.99 7.43 33.75
C GLY A 699 -14.98 6.27 34.04
N MET A 700 -15.22 5.97 35.30
CA MET A 700 -16.20 4.93 35.70
C MET A 700 -17.63 5.34 35.27
N ALA A 701 -18.04 6.58 35.53
CA ALA A 701 -19.36 7.07 35.14
C ALA A 701 -19.58 7.03 33.63
N LEU A 702 -18.56 7.43 32.84
CA LEU A 702 -18.62 7.34 31.39
C LEU A 702 -18.70 5.88 30.91
N ALA A 703 -17.90 4.96 31.49
CA ALA A 703 -17.94 3.55 31.14
C ALA A 703 -19.31 2.92 31.46
N GLU A 704 -19.89 3.20 32.61
CA GLU A 704 -21.25 2.75 32.99
C GLU A 704 -22.29 3.33 32.03
N ALA A 705 -22.23 4.62 31.72
CA ALA A 705 -23.15 5.26 30.79
C ALA A 705 -23.05 4.69 29.36
N ILE A 706 -21.84 4.37 28.88
CA ILE A 706 -21.63 3.73 27.57
C ILE A 706 -22.24 2.32 27.56
N ILE A 707 -22.00 1.51 28.57
CA ILE A 707 -22.61 0.17 28.70
C ILE A 707 -24.14 0.26 28.73
N THR A 708 -24.69 1.19 29.49
CA THR A 708 -26.14 1.43 29.56
C THR A 708 -26.68 1.85 28.21
N TYR A 709 -26.04 2.77 27.51
CA TYR A 709 -26.43 3.21 26.18
C TYR A 709 -26.43 2.03 25.18
N ILE A 710 -25.39 1.18 25.23
CA ILE A 710 -25.30 0.00 24.36
C ILE A 710 -26.48 -0.94 24.64
N HIS A 711 -26.76 -1.24 25.94
CA HIS A 711 -27.88 -2.08 26.32
C HIS A 711 -29.23 -1.54 25.83
N GLU A 712 -29.46 -0.22 25.93
CA GLU A 712 -30.74 0.40 25.61
C GLU A 712 -30.98 0.62 24.12
N HIS A 713 -29.90 0.81 23.32
CA HIS A 713 -30.00 1.30 21.94
C HIS A 713 -29.36 0.38 20.91
N LEU A 714 -28.46 -0.54 21.29
CA LEU A 714 -27.71 -1.38 20.37
C LEU A 714 -27.90 -2.86 20.68
N THR A 715 -28.04 -3.65 19.62
CA THR A 715 -28.08 -5.13 19.72
C THR A 715 -26.84 -5.78 19.13
N ALA A 716 -25.75 -5.01 18.98
CA ALA A 716 -24.42 -5.46 18.55
C ALA A 716 -23.78 -6.42 19.54
N LYS A 717 -22.82 -7.24 19.09
CA LYS A 717 -21.99 -8.03 20.00
C LYS A 717 -20.82 -7.17 20.50
N VAL A 718 -20.71 -7.04 21.82
CA VAL A 718 -19.75 -6.15 22.46
C VAL A 718 -18.88 -6.91 23.46
N LEU A 719 -17.56 -6.79 23.34
CA LEU A 719 -16.60 -7.17 24.37
C LEU A 719 -16.07 -5.88 25.02
N PHE A 720 -16.32 -5.73 26.29
CA PHE A 720 -15.95 -4.54 27.05
C PHE A 720 -14.98 -4.92 28.16
N SER A 721 -13.72 -4.59 28.06
CA SER A 721 -12.76 -4.80 29.12
C SER A 721 -12.69 -3.59 30.06
N THR A 722 -12.56 -3.82 31.34
CA THR A 722 -12.50 -2.75 32.34
C THR A 722 -11.69 -3.13 33.57
N HIS A 723 -11.14 -2.10 34.25
CA HIS A 723 -10.56 -2.20 35.57
C HIS A 723 -11.53 -1.80 36.68
N TYR A 724 -12.70 -1.24 36.33
CA TYR A 724 -13.72 -0.83 37.30
C TYR A 724 -14.54 -2.05 37.68
N HIS A 725 -14.19 -2.64 38.84
CA HIS A 725 -14.90 -3.81 39.38
C HIS A 725 -16.37 -3.51 39.71
N GLU A 726 -16.68 -2.27 40.03
CA GLU A 726 -18.02 -1.78 40.32
C GLU A 726 -19.00 -2.00 39.17
N LEU A 727 -18.53 -2.01 37.94
CA LEU A 727 -19.34 -2.23 36.75
C LEU A 727 -19.85 -3.68 36.62
N THR A 728 -19.25 -4.63 37.33
CA THR A 728 -19.67 -6.03 37.26
C THR A 728 -21.07 -6.26 37.80
N ARG A 729 -21.57 -5.38 38.70
CA ARG A 729 -22.94 -5.39 39.22
C ARG A 729 -23.99 -5.15 38.11
N LEU A 730 -23.62 -4.59 36.97
CA LEU A 730 -24.54 -4.34 35.86
C LEU A 730 -25.12 -5.65 35.29
N SER A 731 -24.47 -6.80 35.48
CA SER A 731 -25.01 -8.11 35.09
C SER A 731 -26.24 -8.54 35.93
N GLU A 732 -26.43 -7.98 37.11
CA GLU A 732 -27.64 -8.20 37.92
C GLU A 732 -28.82 -7.36 37.41
N LYS A 733 -28.52 -6.21 36.72
CA LYS A 733 -29.50 -5.29 36.16
C LYS A 733 -29.86 -5.59 34.72
N TYR A 734 -28.91 -6.05 33.93
CA TYR A 734 -29.05 -6.27 32.48
C TYR A 734 -28.87 -7.75 32.15
N ALA A 735 -29.92 -8.39 31.63
CA ALA A 735 -29.94 -9.82 31.32
C ALA A 735 -29.09 -10.20 30.10
N ASP A 736 -28.80 -9.25 29.20
CA ASP A 736 -27.97 -9.40 28.04
C ASP A 736 -26.48 -9.13 28.27
N LEU A 737 -26.12 -8.80 29.55
CA LEU A 737 -24.73 -8.58 29.96
C LEU A 737 -24.24 -9.74 30.81
N ARG A 738 -23.10 -10.31 30.47
CA ARG A 738 -22.45 -11.39 31.22
C ARG A 738 -21.03 -11.00 31.62
N ASN A 739 -20.66 -11.31 32.87
CA ASN A 739 -19.31 -11.09 33.36
C ASN A 739 -18.41 -12.30 33.08
N VAL A 740 -17.18 -12.02 32.68
CA VAL A 740 -16.08 -12.98 32.64
C VAL A 740 -14.81 -12.31 33.17
N HIS A 741 -13.87 -13.10 33.66
CA HIS A 741 -12.60 -12.58 34.12
C HIS A 741 -11.43 -13.44 33.68
N VAL A 742 -10.23 -12.82 33.54
CA VAL A 742 -9.02 -13.58 33.30
C VAL A 742 -8.44 -14.04 34.65
N GLY A 743 -8.33 -15.36 34.82
CA GLY A 743 -7.93 -15.99 36.06
C GLY A 743 -6.48 -15.67 36.45
N ALA A 744 -6.28 -15.43 37.74
CA ALA A 744 -4.97 -15.34 38.36
C ALA A 744 -5.03 -16.13 39.68
N VAL A 745 -3.96 -16.82 40.01
CA VAL A 745 -3.84 -17.62 41.24
C VAL A 745 -2.61 -17.12 42.00
N GLU A 746 -2.78 -17.01 43.32
CA GLU A 746 -1.67 -16.73 44.22
C GLU A 746 -1.03 -18.04 44.68
N GLU A 747 0.23 -18.30 44.31
CA GLU A 747 0.97 -19.47 44.72
C GLU A 747 2.27 -19.03 45.38
N ASN A 748 2.47 -19.43 46.64
CA ASN A 748 3.65 -19.09 47.50
C ASN A 748 3.89 -17.55 47.63
N GLY A 749 2.81 -16.72 47.60
CA GLY A 749 2.92 -15.26 47.68
C GLY A 749 3.35 -14.59 46.39
N GLU A 750 3.29 -15.33 45.27
CA GLU A 750 3.47 -14.82 43.91
C GLU A 750 2.19 -15.03 43.10
N VAL A 751 1.85 -14.05 42.27
CA VAL A 751 0.69 -14.16 41.38
C VAL A 751 1.11 -14.79 40.06
N VAL A 752 0.48 -15.89 39.72
CA VAL A 752 0.60 -16.59 38.46
C VAL A 752 -0.63 -16.29 37.63
N PHE A 753 -0.45 -15.65 36.46
CA PHE A 753 -1.54 -15.43 35.53
C PHE A 753 -1.83 -16.72 34.77
N LEU A 754 -3.06 -17.19 34.89
CA LEU A 754 -3.49 -18.42 34.21
C LEU A 754 -3.71 -18.20 32.69
N HIS A 755 -3.85 -16.94 32.28
CA HIS A 755 -4.25 -16.57 30.89
C HIS A 755 -5.51 -17.29 30.42
N LYS A 756 -6.32 -17.82 31.37
CA LYS A 756 -7.59 -18.51 31.11
C LYS A 756 -8.75 -17.62 31.52
N VAL A 757 -9.70 -17.47 30.58
CA VAL A 757 -10.96 -16.75 30.86
C VAL A 757 -11.93 -17.67 31.58
N LEU A 758 -12.49 -17.18 32.67
CA LEU A 758 -13.41 -17.87 33.53
C LEU A 758 -14.71 -17.07 33.66
N GLU A 759 -15.79 -17.75 33.97
CA GLU A 759 -17.11 -17.15 34.20
C GLU A 759 -17.16 -16.34 35.52
N GLY A 760 -17.96 -15.27 35.50
CA GLY A 760 -18.18 -14.39 36.66
C GLY A 760 -17.16 -13.25 36.76
N PRO A 761 -17.32 -12.36 37.75
CA PRO A 761 -16.42 -11.24 38.01
C PRO A 761 -15.11 -11.69 38.65
N ALA A 762 -14.05 -10.90 38.57
CA ALA A 762 -12.79 -11.12 39.27
C ALA A 762 -12.95 -10.78 40.77
N ASP A 763 -12.39 -11.61 41.61
CA ASP A 763 -12.55 -11.47 43.09
C ASP A 763 -11.67 -10.36 43.68
N LYS A 764 -10.51 -10.02 43.07
CA LYS A 764 -9.51 -9.07 43.64
C LYS A 764 -8.75 -8.31 42.54
N SER A 765 -8.25 -7.15 42.93
CA SER A 765 -7.26 -6.42 42.13
C SER A 765 -5.84 -6.93 42.41
N TYR A 766 -5.01 -7.07 41.40
CA TYR A 766 -3.64 -7.61 41.52
C TYR A 766 -2.55 -6.56 41.19
N GLY A 767 -2.87 -5.26 41.26
CA GLY A 767 -1.95 -4.19 40.82
C GLY A 767 -0.61 -4.18 41.59
N ILE A 768 -0.65 -4.40 42.91
CA ILE A 768 0.57 -4.45 43.76
C ILE A 768 1.42 -5.68 43.42
N HIS A 769 0.81 -6.80 43.08
CA HIS A 769 1.50 -8.01 42.67
C HIS A 769 2.21 -7.84 41.33
N VAL A 770 1.58 -7.14 40.35
CA VAL A 770 2.22 -6.77 39.09
C VAL A 770 3.41 -5.85 39.33
N ALA A 771 3.29 -4.89 40.27
CA ALA A 771 4.40 -4.03 40.67
C ALA A 771 5.59 -4.82 41.26
N LYS A 772 5.29 -5.88 42.02
CA LYS A 772 6.28 -6.83 42.57
C LYS A 772 7.00 -7.59 41.43
N LEU A 773 6.26 -8.10 40.47
CA LEU A 773 6.83 -8.75 39.26
C LEU A 773 7.71 -7.81 38.43
N ALA A 774 7.38 -6.52 38.41
CA ALA A 774 8.18 -5.48 37.76
C ALA A 774 9.46 -5.12 38.52
N GLY A 775 9.69 -5.72 39.73
CA GLY A 775 10.90 -5.52 40.52
C GLY A 775 10.92 -4.23 41.34
N LEU A 776 9.74 -3.66 41.69
CA LEU A 776 9.69 -2.46 42.55
C LEU A 776 10.24 -2.77 43.97
N PRO A 777 10.85 -1.80 44.68
CA PRO A 777 11.40 -1.99 46.00
C PRO A 777 10.38 -2.52 47.00
N ARG A 778 10.80 -3.47 47.83
CA ARG A 778 9.92 -4.17 48.81
C ARG A 778 9.24 -3.23 49.78
N GLU A 779 9.93 -2.23 50.31
CA GLU A 779 9.36 -1.24 51.23
C GLU A 779 8.22 -0.43 50.62
N LEU A 780 8.36 -0.09 49.31
CA LEU A 780 7.32 0.59 48.55
C LEU A 780 6.07 -0.30 48.40
N LEU A 781 6.25 -1.59 48.13
CA LEU A 781 5.17 -2.57 47.97
C LEU A 781 4.42 -2.81 49.31
N GLU A 782 5.13 -2.91 50.43
CA GLU A 782 4.54 -3.05 51.76
C GLU A 782 3.70 -1.82 52.16
N ASN A 783 4.21 -0.62 51.86
CA ASN A 783 3.51 0.62 52.06
C ASN A 783 2.24 0.72 51.15
N ALA A 784 2.37 0.39 49.88
CA ALA A 784 1.25 0.36 48.93
C ALA A 784 0.13 -0.62 49.37
N SER A 785 0.50 -1.80 49.88
CA SER A 785 -0.46 -2.76 50.43
C SER A 785 -1.20 -2.21 51.64
N THR A 786 -0.51 -1.50 52.55
CA THR A 786 -1.12 -0.86 53.72
C THR A 786 -2.11 0.23 53.28
N ILE A 787 -1.75 1.05 52.29
CA ILE A 787 -2.63 2.10 51.77
C ILE A 787 -3.86 1.46 51.09
N LEU A 788 -3.69 0.40 50.28
CA LEU A 788 -4.79 -0.30 49.63
C LEU A 788 -5.80 -0.85 50.62
N ASN A 789 -5.34 -1.54 51.68
CA ASN A 789 -6.22 -2.07 52.72
C ASN A 789 -7.02 -0.95 53.41
N HIS A 790 -6.42 0.23 53.59
CA HIS A 790 -7.11 1.40 54.16
C HIS A 790 -8.20 1.95 53.21
N LEU A 791 -7.93 1.98 51.90
CA LEU A 791 -8.89 2.46 50.93
C LEU A 791 -10.07 1.49 50.77
N GLU A 792 -9.79 0.17 50.72
CA GLU A 792 -10.84 -0.87 50.62
C GLU A 792 -11.72 -0.89 51.86
N ALA A 793 -11.15 -0.72 53.08
CA ALA A 793 -11.91 -0.62 54.32
C ALA A 793 -12.84 0.61 54.36
N LYS A 794 -12.45 1.74 53.76
CA LYS A 794 -13.29 2.92 53.59
C LYS A 794 -14.42 2.71 52.58
N GLY A 795 -14.14 2.00 51.47
CA GLY A 795 -15.11 1.66 50.42
C GLY A 795 -16.20 0.71 50.96
N ALA A 796 -15.82 -0.33 51.71
CA ALA A 796 -16.76 -1.29 52.32
C ALA A 796 -17.68 -0.67 53.38
N ALA A 797 -17.25 0.42 54.03
CA ALA A 797 -18.08 1.13 55.02
C ALA A 797 -19.18 2.02 54.39
N SER A 798 -19.10 2.33 53.08
CA SER A 798 -20.08 3.13 52.34
C SER A 798 -21.19 2.33 51.69
N ASP A 799 -21.08 1.00 51.55
CA ASP A 799 -22.13 0.14 50.97
C ASP A 799 -23.35 -0.14 51.84
N ASN A 800 -23.37 0.32 53.16
CA ASN A 800 -24.46 0.10 54.10
C ASN A 800 -25.25 1.38 54.46
N SER A 801 -25.18 2.44 53.68
CA SER A 801 -25.99 3.64 53.94
C SER A 801 -26.91 3.93 52.78
N THR A 802 -28.21 3.69 53.01
CA THR A 802 -29.35 4.40 52.44
C THR A 802 -28.95 5.77 51.88
N TYR A 803 -29.44 6.13 50.70
CA TYR A 803 -29.35 7.45 50.10
C TYR A 803 -29.27 8.57 51.15
N VAL A 804 -28.07 8.98 51.46
CA VAL A 804 -27.81 10.28 52.06
C VAL A 804 -27.44 11.19 50.91
N GLU A 805 -28.24 12.23 50.71
CA GLU A 805 -27.87 13.35 49.86
C GLU A 805 -26.39 13.65 50.04
N GLN A 806 -25.62 13.52 49.00
CA GLN A 806 -24.19 13.81 49.00
C GLN A 806 -24.06 15.32 49.23
N VAL A 807 -23.83 15.70 50.48
CA VAL A 807 -23.39 17.04 50.81
C VAL A 807 -22.04 17.21 50.17
N SER A 808 -22.00 18.00 49.11
CA SER A 808 -20.80 18.43 48.41
C SER A 808 -19.79 18.92 49.45
N LEU A 809 -18.61 18.24 49.56
CA LEU A 809 -17.47 18.65 50.40
C LEU A 809 -16.67 19.78 49.81
N PHE A 810 -17.08 20.30 48.71
CA PHE A 810 -16.78 21.63 48.21
C PHE A 810 -18.04 22.46 48.43
N GLU A 811 -18.13 23.15 49.55
CA GLU A 811 -18.72 24.48 49.55
C GLU A 811 -17.90 25.25 48.51
N GLU A 812 -18.37 25.27 47.26
CA GLU A 812 -18.22 26.47 46.47
C GLU A 812 -18.83 27.54 47.40
N GLU A 813 -17.98 28.39 47.96
CA GLU A 813 -18.43 29.75 48.35
C GLU A 813 -19.22 30.21 47.11
N ARG A 814 -20.55 30.08 47.19
CA ARG A 814 -21.42 30.85 46.30
C ARG A 814 -21.08 32.27 46.71
N GLU A 815 -20.18 32.90 45.95
CA GLU A 815 -20.05 34.34 45.91
C GLU A 815 -21.50 34.83 45.83
N SER A 816 -21.99 35.38 46.93
CA SER A 816 -23.30 36.00 46.92
C SER A 816 -23.22 37.06 45.83
N LEU A 817 -24.09 36.87 44.84
CA LEU A 817 -24.13 37.85 43.71
C LEU A 817 -24.15 39.23 44.34
N PRO A 818 -23.26 40.14 43.91
CA PRO A 818 -23.17 41.48 44.45
C PRO A 818 -24.57 42.13 44.54
N GLU A 819 -24.84 42.91 45.54
CA GLU A 819 -26.14 43.50 45.83
C GLU A 819 -26.73 44.27 44.62
N TRP A 820 -25.85 44.84 43.83
CA TRP A 820 -26.23 45.53 42.58
C TRP A 820 -26.82 44.58 41.52
N VAL A 821 -26.49 43.31 41.46
CA VAL A 821 -27.10 42.30 40.55
C VAL A 821 -28.54 42.02 40.92
N HIS A 822 -28.87 42.03 42.23
CA HIS A 822 -30.22 41.91 42.71
C HIS A 822 -31.05 43.15 42.37
N GLU A 823 -30.46 44.37 42.55
CA GLU A 823 -31.10 45.61 42.13
C GLU A 823 -31.37 45.65 40.62
N LEU A 824 -30.44 45.21 39.77
CA LEU A 824 -30.55 45.17 38.33
C LEU A 824 -31.74 44.30 37.87
N LYS A 825 -31.98 43.16 38.51
CA LYS A 825 -33.11 42.25 38.16
C LYS A 825 -34.46 42.88 38.50
N GLY A 826 -34.55 43.83 39.44
CA GLY A 826 -35.76 44.51 39.86
C GLY A 826 -36.08 45.80 39.06
N LEU A 827 -35.21 46.25 38.21
CA LEU A 827 -35.39 47.54 37.49
C LEU A 827 -36.26 47.38 36.25
N ASN A 828 -37.22 48.29 36.12
CA ASN A 828 -38.01 48.43 34.89
C ASN A 828 -37.39 49.50 33.98
N LEU A 829 -36.53 49.09 33.06
CA LEU A 829 -35.79 49.97 32.15
C LEU A 829 -36.71 50.87 31.27
N MET A 830 -37.93 50.42 31.00
CA MET A 830 -38.88 51.18 30.14
C MET A 830 -39.50 52.38 30.84
N SER A 831 -39.44 52.43 32.17
CA SER A 831 -39.97 53.53 32.96
C SER A 831 -38.93 54.49 33.52
N MET A 832 -37.68 54.33 33.19
CA MET A 832 -36.55 55.15 33.68
C MET A 832 -36.18 56.23 32.71
N THR A 833 -35.77 57.39 33.25
CA THR A 833 -35.17 58.43 32.41
C THR A 833 -33.68 58.16 32.23
N PRO A 834 -33.01 58.67 31.17
CA PRO A 834 -31.58 58.45 30.95
C PRO A 834 -30.71 58.91 32.16
N MET A 835 -31.20 59.95 32.89
CA MET A 835 -30.50 60.48 34.07
C MET A 835 -30.61 59.50 35.25
N ASP A 836 -31.75 58.82 35.43
CA ASP A 836 -31.91 57.84 36.49
C ASP A 836 -31.05 56.62 36.22
N ALA A 837 -30.93 56.15 34.95
CA ALA A 837 -30.06 55.08 34.56
C ALA A 837 -28.56 55.40 34.83
N MET A 838 -28.13 56.63 34.51
CA MET A 838 -26.77 57.07 34.78
C MET A 838 -26.46 57.12 36.29
N ASN A 839 -27.41 57.60 37.11
CA ASN A 839 -27.26 57.67 38.57
C ASN A 839 -27.14 56.21 39.18
N ILE A 840 -27.92 55.28 38.68
CA ILE A 840 -27.85 53.89 39.15
C ILE A 840 -26.53 53.21 38.71
N LEU A 841 -26.10 53.41 37.49
CA LEU A 841 -24.80 52.91 37.00
C LEU A 841 -23.65 53.47 37.81
N TYR A 842 -23.70 54.75 38.12
CA TYR A 842 -22.72 55.43 38.96
C TYR A 842 -22.69 54.87 40.40
N LYS A 843 -23.88 54.63 41.00
CA LYS A 843 -24.04 53.98 42.30
C LYS A 843 -23.39 52.59 42.32
N TRP A 844 -23.66 51.77 41.29
CA TRP A 844 -23.08 50.43 41.18
C TRP A 844 -21.58 50.44 40.97
N GLN A 845 -21.06 51.38 40.19
CA GLN A 845 -19.63 51.60 39.99
C GLN A 845 -18.88 51.95 41.30
N GLN A 846 -19.53 52.69 42.20
CA GLN A 846 -19.00 53.03 43.52
C GLN A 846 -19.04 51.82 44.45
N MET A 847 -20.12 51.04 44.42
CA MET A 847 -20.24 49.76 45.21
C MET A 847 -19.15 48.78 44.83
N GLU A 848 -18.76 48.68 43.58
CA GLU A 848 -17.72 47.75 43.11
C GLU A 848 -16.30 48.24 43.47
N LYS A 849 -16.12 49.58 43.61
CA LYS A 849 -14.82 50.12 44.01
C LYS A 849 -14.56 50.10 45.51
N GLY A 850 -15.53 49.70 46.32
CA GLY A 850 -15.36 49.58 47.77
C GLY A 850 -15.35 50.88 48.54
N GLU A 851 -15.91 51.98 47.99
CA GLU A 851 -16.15 53.28 48.66
C GLU A 851 -17.61 53.47 49.02
#